data_85296b22745f019b612e044682992eba
#
_entry.id   85296b22745f019b612e044682992eba
#
_cell.length_a   1.000
_cell.length_b   1.000
_cell.length_c   1.000
_cell.angle_alpha   90.00
_cell.angle_beta   90.00
_cell.angle_gamma   90.00
#
_symmetry.space_group_name_H-M   'P 1'
#
loop_
_entity.id
_entity.type
_entity.pdbx_description
1 polymer ?
#
loop_
_entity_poly.entity_id
_entity_poly.type
_entity_poly.pdbx_seq_one_letter_code
_entity_poly.pdbx_strand_id
1 'polypeptide(L)'
;MRSELDPVTRQFRVSYTVPAGAPEAVTIRCSWSPAGQGQWRPAKVIPFMSDTALRLLPEEPEGFWRQWVTEGKLTELRAAGLERSVVFNPYPEAQPDGRVDCDFRVQIETPAGEVLATHETRLQADNTDVVYLEDWSRVLQPQSLAEKPAREDRKWEYRTGLPEGELLSLGSELYGLSPSDLPLPGLTYPLDLRGPYAIFVCTRARHGIGLRLTGDERTDGLGSRHPTQEMLWRWCRMDRQHLVIENLQSYAGYSNGQLDYVKLVPLSDETLQALEGQFAGPRDKLVAGYFEPYSWAFSERVTETLQHREPLVAFAEAGVQILDAQMGRFGARVNYESRIADQLWGTTFGDPIGHVERPTTDNVGMMQQFTNTCDAELRYARELGMMPHANFGATNCYPNSPLEGRISREHPEWRRGSTLRYEVPEVRAYILSLYREVLEIGAPGISIDFCRYPEGVDQAETLNGFLRELRQLADEVGRNRGQKVPILIRFPAKGVRLWERFDYATWVREGLADYLCPSNIQGRHHHFDIAPYVEAVRGSQCKLLPVVDGLHWGPEMPGPFLWRVQQLYKAGVDGIYVYQADARILGRMEDRRVMRLLGSSSAVARWWEREDALRPQYSKGIYITPYGEEPGYHGWQRLRVWTDGIEMGPMEFYLDDKLVHRCEGPPYLLGTEEYESDSIIPTGPHTLRIRAQDGDGWLEQTFQINGA
;
A
#
# COMPACT_ATOMS: atom_id res chain seq x y z
N MET A 1 -16.59 0.24 -33.68
CA MET A 1 -16.68 -0.17 -32.26
C MET A 1 -16.46 -1.69 -32.17
N ARG A 2 -15.72 -2.13 -31.18
CA ARG A 2 -15.56 -3.57 -30.83
C ARG A 2 -15.82 -3.78 -29.35
N SER A 3 -16.21 -4.97 -28.98
CA SER A 3 -16.43 -5.35 -27.59
C SER A 3 -15.74 -6.67 -27.29
N GLU A 4 -15.23 -6.79 -26.08
CA GLU A 4 -14.56 -7.99 -25.59
C GLU A 4 -15.04 -8.25 -24.16
N LEU A 5 -15.45 -9.47 -23.88
CA LEU A 5 -15.75 -9.92 -22.54
C LEU A 5 -14.45 -10.37 -21.86
N ASP A 6 -14.12 -9.74 -20.75
CA ASP A 6 -12.98 -10.19 -19.93
C ASP A 6 -13.37 -11.50 -19.21
N PRO A 7 -12.63 -12.61 -19.42
CA PRO A 7 -12.99 -13.91 -18.85
C PRO A 7 -12.80 -13.98 -17.34
N VAL A 8 -12.03 -13.07 -16.74
CA VAL A 8 -11.75 -13.04 -15.29
C VAL A 8 -12.73 -12.14 -14.57
N THR A 9 -12.96 -10.93 -15.07
CA THR A 9 -13.87 -9.96 -14.43
C THR A 9 -15.33 -10.15 -14.86
N ARG A 10 -15.58 -10.80 -16.00
CA ARG A 10 -16.91 -10.92 -16.64
C ARG A 10 -17.54 -9.56 -16.96
N GLN A 11 -16.70 -8.54 -17.18
CA GLN A 11 -17.07 -7.21 -17.62
C GLN A 11 -16.73 -7.03 -19.10
N PHE A 12 -17.42 -6.11 -19.78
CA PHE A 12 -17.14 -5.82 -21.17
C PHE A 12 -16.18 -4.65 -21.30
N ARG A 13 -15.09 -4.83 -22.03
CA ARG A 13 -14.31 -3.73 -22.58
C ARG A 13 -14.90 -3.34 -23.92
N VAL A 14 -15.40 -2.13 -24.04
CA VAL A 14 -15.99 -1.60 -25.27
C VAL A 14 -15.09 -0.51 -25.84
N SER A 15 -14.50 -0.77 -27.01
CA SER A 15 -13.58 0.14 -27.69
C SER A 15 -14.31 0.94 -28.78
N TYR A 16 -14.02 2.23 -28.87
CA TYR A 16 -14.57 3.16 -29.86
C TYR A 16 -13.49 4.09 -30.38
N THR A 17 -13.69 4.68 -31.56
CA THR A 17 -12.76 5.64 -32.16
C THR A 17 -13.36 7.04 -32.07
N VAL A 18 -12.60 7.98 -31.53
CA VAL A 18 -12.96 9.40 -31.51
C VAL A 18 -12.66 10.00 -32.90
N PRO A 19 -13.57 10.76 -33.52
CA PRO A 19 -13.31 11.38 -34.82
C PRO A 19 -12.03 12.22 -34.86
N ALA A 20 -11.27 12.14 -35.94
CA ALA A 20 -9.99 12.87 -36.09
C ALA A 20 -10.13 14.39 -35.97
N GLY A 21 -11.29 14.95 -36.32
CA GLY A 21 -11.59 16.38 -36.19
C GLY A 21 -12.22 16.80 -34.85
N ALA A 22 -12.23 15.92 -33.86
CA ALA A 22 -12.82 16.22 -32.57
C ALA A 22 -12.00 17.31 -31.82
N PRO A 23 -12.67 18.14 -30.99
CA PRO A 23 -11.99 19.14 -30.17
C PRO A 23 -11.09 18.49 -29.12
N GLU A 24 -10.27 19.28 -28.43
CA GLU A 24 -9.33 18.83 -27.41
C GLU A 24 -10.01 18.03 -26.27
N ALA A 25 -11.22 18.44 -25.91
CA ALA A 25 -12.07 17.70 -24.95
C ALA A 25 -13.36 17.25 -25.65
N VAL A 26 -13.76 16.00 -25.40
CA VAL A 26 -15.05 15.45 -25.84
C VAL A 26 -15.77 14.80 -24.67
N THR A 27 -17.10 14.81 -24.72
CA THR A 27 -17.96 14.08 -23.80
C THR A 27 -18.33 12.74 -24.44
N ILE A 28 -18.18 11.66 -23.69
CA ILE A 28 -18.59 10.32 -24.09
C ILE A 28 -19.82 9.95 -23.26
N ARG A 29 -20.92 9.59 -23.95
CA ARG A 29 -22.11 9.04 -23.31
C ARG A 29 -22.28 7.60 -23.64
N CYS A 30 -22.35 6.76 -22.62
CA CYS A 30 -22.59 5.34 -22.73
C CYS A 30 -24.01 5.00 -22.26
N SER A 31 -24.71 4.23 -23.07
CA SER A 31 -26.07 3.77 -22.74
C SER A 31 -26.25 2.33 -23.21
N TRP A 32 -27.17 1.64 -22.56
CA TRP A 32 -27.56 0.28 -22.93
C TRP A 32 -29.08 0.16 -23.05
N SER A 33 -29.55 -0.83 -23.78
CA SER A 33 -30.97 -1.18 -23.94
C SER A 33 -31.09 -2.72 -24.00
N PRO A 34 -32.13 -3.30 -23.43
CA PRO A 34 -32.40 -4.70 -23.72
C PRO A 34 -32.47 -4.92 -25.23
N ALA A 35 -31.99 -6.07 -25.69
CA ALA A 35 -31.80 -6.37 -27.09
C ALA A 35 -33.04 -6.06 -27.95
N GLY A 36 -32.85 -5.22 -28.95
CA GLY A 36 -33.90 -4.83 -29.91
C GLY A 36 -35.06 -4.00 -29.35
N GLN A 37 -35.03 -3.56 -28.09
CA GLN A 37 -36.14 -2.80 -27.51
C GLN A 37 -35.99 -1.27 -27.71
N GLY A 38 -34.79 -0.75 -27.94
CA GLY A 38 -34.55 0.67 -28.14
C GLY A 38 -34.84 1.56 -26.91
N GLN A 39 -34.96 0.98 -25.72
CA GLN A 39 -35.21 1.68 -24.47
C GLN A 39 -33.86 2.00 -23.78
N TRP A 40 -33.21 3.03 -24.23
CA TRP A 40 -31.87 3.41 -23.78
C TRP A 40 -31.85 3.94 -22.35
N ARG A 41 -30.94 3.39 -21.54
CA ARG A 41 -30.65 3.78 -20.15
C ARG A 41 -29.17 4.10 -20.03
N PRO A 42 -28.74 5.00 -19.12
CA PRO A 42 -27.33 5.19 -18.83
C PRO A 42 -26.65 3.86 -18.48
N ALA A 43 -25.46 3.64 -19.01
CA ALA A 43 -24.67 2.45 -18.68
C ALA A 43 -23.72 2.75 -17.52
N LYS A 44 -23.60 1.82 -16.58
CA LYS A 44 -22.58 1.88 -15.50
C LYS A 44 -21.22 1.59 -16.09
N VAL A 45 -20.47 2.64 -16.42
CA VAL A 45 -19.17 2.53 -17.06
C VAL A 45 -18.10 3.23 -16.24
N ILE A 46 -16.88 2.75 -16.39
CA ILE A 46 -15.67 3.46 -15.99
C ILE A 46 -14.77 3.61 -17.22
N PRO A 47 -13.99 4.69 -17.37
CA PRO A 47 -12.97 4.75 -18.41
C PRO A 47 -12.00 3.59 -18.26
N PHE A 48 -11.48 3.08 -19.36
CA PHE A 48 -10.42 2.08 -19.29
C PHE A 48 -9.14 2.78 -18.83
N MET A 49 -8.68 2.46 -17.63
CA MET A 49 -7.60 3.12 -16.92
C MET A 49 -6.59 2.11 -16.40
N SER A 50 -5.40 2.57 -16.05
CA SER A 50 -4.42 1.75 -15.34
C SER A 50 -4.88 1.40 -13.92
N ASP A 51 -4.38 0.30 -13.39
CA ASP A 51 -4.62 -0.09 -12.00
C ASP A 51 -4.22 1.02 -11.01
N THR A 52 -3.15 1.75 -11.30
CA THR A 52 -2.71 2.88 -10.47
C THR A 52 -3.75 3.98 -10.45
N ALA A 53 -4.23 4.39 -11.62
CA ALA A 53 -5.24 5.43 -11.75
C ALA A 53 -6.54 5.04 -11.02
N LEU A 54 -6.98 3.82 -11.24
CA LEU A 54 -8.18 3.29 -10.58
C LEU A 54 -8.08 3.33 -9.04
N ARG A 55 -6.91 3.02 -8.47
CA ARG A 55 -6.69 3.05 -7.01
C ARG A 55 -6.59 4.45 -6.42
N LEU A 56 -6.23 5.43 -7.24
CA LEU A 56 -6.01 6.81 -6.80
C LEU A 56 -7.24 7.72 -6.99
N LEU A 57 -8.28 7.21 -7.61
CA LEU A 57 -9.51 7.98 -7.77
C LEU A 57 -10.05 8.43 -6.41
N PRO A 58 -10.52 9.69 -6.28
CA PRO A 58 -11.07 10.19 -5.03
C PRO A 58 -12.29 9.38 -4.59
N GLU A 59 -12.47 9.24 -3.29
CA GLU A 59 -13.53 8.44 -2.68
C GLU A 59 -14.92 9.06 -2.76
N GLU A 60 -14.97 10.38 -2.90
CA GLU A 60 -16.25 11.07 -2.85
C GLU A 60 -16.98 11.00 -4.18
N PRO A 61 -18.28 10.66 -4.17
CA PRO A 61 -19.09 10.51 -5.36
C PRO A 61 -19.40 11.84 -6.06
N GLU A 62 -19.02 12.96 -5.48
CA GLU A 62 -19.21 14.27 -6.09
C GLU A 62 -18.21 14.48 -7.23
N GLY A 63 -18.69 14.62 -8.43
CA GLY A 63 -17.91 14.83 -9.63
C GLY A 63 -18.00 13.68 -10.62
N PHE A 64 -16.85 13.19 -11.09
CA PHE A 64 -16.81 12.29 -12.25
C PHE A 64 -17.32 10.87 -11.96
N TRP A 65 -17.24 10.33 -10.75
CA TRP A 65 -17.78 9.02 -10.41
C TRP A 65 -19.28 8.93 -10.64
N ARG A 66 -20.02 9.90 -10.11
CA ARG A 66 -21.46 9.96 -10.31
C ARG A 66 -21.81 10.03 -11.80
N GLN A 67 -21.04 10.83 -12.55
CA GLN A 67 -21.22 10.93 -13.99
C GLN A 67 -20.98 9.60 -14.69
N TRP A 68 -19.92 8.89 -14.34
CA TRP A 68 -19.59 7.62 -14.97
C TRP A 68 -20.60 6.52 -14.69
N VAL A 69 -20.93 6.32 -13.43
CA VAL A 69 -21.71 5.18 -12.97
C VAL A 69 -23.23 5.42 -13.05
N THR A 70 -23.68 6.65 -12.84
CA THR A 70 -25.11 7.00 -12.81
C THR A 70 -25.60 7.58 -14.15
N GLU A 71 -24.78 8.40 -14.80
CA GLU A 71 -25.14 9.08 -16.04
C GLU A 71 -24.54 8.44 -17.29
N GLY A 72 -23.63 7.49 -17.14
CA GLY A 72 -22.87 6.88 -18.23
C GLY A 72 -22.05 7.89 -19.01
N LYS A 73 -21.59 8.96 -18.35
CA LYS A 73 -20.93 10.11 -18.98
C LYS A 73 -19.51 10.25 -18.49
N LEU A 74 -18.58 10.41 -19.42
CA LEU A 74 -17.16 10.66 -19.12
C LEU A 74 -16.58 11.70 -20.08
N THR A 75 -15.43 12.28 -19.71
CA THR A 75 -14.71 13.24 -20.52
C THR A 75 -13.40 12.64 -20.99
N GLU A 76 -13.13 12.74 -22.29
CA GLU A 76 -11.86 12.34 -22.89
C GLU A 76 -11.10 13.59 -23.37
N LEU A 77 -9.81 13.62 -23.08
CA LEU A 77 -8.91 14.69 -23.47
C LEU A 77 -7.96 14.22 -24.58
N ARG A 78 -7.73 15.09 -25.59
CA ARG A 78 -6.78 14.83 -26.67
C ARG A 78 -6.97 13.45 -27.33
N ALA A 79 -8.23 13.05 -27.48
CA ALA A 79 -8.57 11.74 -27.99
C ALA A 79 -8.82 11.72 -29.50
N ALA A 80 -8.76 12.86 -30.18
CA ALA A 80 -9.06 12.97 -31.63
C ALA A 80 -8.25 11.96 -32.45
N GLY A 81 -8.94 11.15 -33.24
CA GLY A 81 -8.35 10.09 -34.08
C GLY A 81 -7.87 8.85 -33.32
N LEU A 82 -8.03 8.78 -32.01
CA LEU A 82 -7.55 7.68 -31.18
C LEU A 82 -8.67 6.68 -30.86
N GLU A 83 -8.29 5.42 -30.71
CA GLU A 83 -9.14 4.40 -30.10
C GLU A 83 -9.10 4.53 -28.57
N ARG A 84 -10.26 4.54 -27.96
CA ARG A 84 -10.47 4.56 -26.50
C ARG A 84 -11.39 3.44 -26.09
N SER A 85 -11.37 3.11 -24.80
CA SER A 85 -12.22 2.04 -24.26
C SER A 85 -12.87 2.47 -22.97
N VAL A 86 -14.05 1.90 -22.72
CA VAL A 86 -14.73 1.91 -21.42
C VAL A 86 -14.92 0.49 -20.95
N VAL A 87 -15.00 0.32 -19.64
CA VAL A 87 -15.39 -0.94 -19.02
C VAL A 87 -16.84 -0.81 -18.57
N PHE A 88 -17.67 -1.70 -19.06
CA PHE A 88 -19.09 -1.81 -18.72
C PHE A 88 -19.31 -3.02 -17.82
N ASN A 89 -19.83 -2.78 -16.61
CA ASN A 89 -20.29 -3.84 -15.73
C ASN A 89 -21.80 -4.07 -15.97
N PRO A 90 -22.20 -5.21 -16.56
CA PRO A 90 -23.61 -5.46 -16.85
C PRO A 90 -24.44 -5.79 -15.61
N TYR A 91 -23.81 -6.15 -14.51
CA TYR A 91 -24.50 -6.56 -13.29
C TYR A 91 -24.94 -5.35 -12.46
N PRO A 92 -26.16 -5.37 -11.85
CA PRO A 92 -27.21 -6.38 -12.01
C PRO A 92 -28.16 -6.11 -13.19
N GLU A 93 -28.25 -4.89 -13.68
CA GLU A 93 -29.37 -4.35 -14.47
C GLU A 93 -29.47 -4.97 -15.87
N ALA A 94 -28.35 -5.14 -16.56
CA ALA A 94 -28.30 -5.73 -17.89
C ALA A 94 -28.11 -7.25 -17.86
N GLN A 95 -28.16 -7.86 -16.65
CA GLN A 95 -27.88 -9.28 -16.42
C GLN A 95 -28.83 -9.91 -15.38
N PRO A 96 -30.15 -9.72 -15.46
CA PRO A 96 -31.09 -10.15 -14.41
C PRO A 96 -31.05 -11.65 -14.11
N ASP A 97 -30.79 -12.49 -15.12
CA ASP A 97 -30.76 -13.95 -15.03
C ASP A 97 -29.34 -14.53 -15.21
N GLY A 98 -28.31 -13.74 -14.99
CA GLY A 98 -26.95 -14.16 -15.29
C GLY A 98 -26.57 -14.12 -16.77
N ARG A 99 -27.49 -13.75 -17.66
CA ARG A 99 -27.26 -13.64 -19.11
C ARG A 99 -27.31 -12.20 -19.56
N VAL A 100 -26.32 -11.80 -20.32
CA VAL A 100 -26.29 -10.51 -20.98
C VAL A 100 -26.75 -10.67 -22.42
N ASP A 101 -27.76 -9.92 -22.80
CA ASP A 101 -28.20 -9.75 -24.20
C ASP A 101 -28.76 -8.34 -24.33
N CYS A 102 -27.87 -7.37 -24.66
CA CYS A 102 -28.25 -5.99 -24.74
C CYS A 102 -27.55 -5.27 -25.90
N ASP A 103 -28.18 -4.20 -26.39
CA ASP A 103 -27.57 -3.25 -27.29
C ASP A 103 -26.83 -2.19 -26.46
N PHE A 104 -25.60 -1.85 -26.85
CA PHE A 104 -24.76 -0.86 -26.17
C PHE A 104 -24.39 0.26 -27.14
N ARG A 105 -24.54 1.50 -26.69
CA ARG A 105 -24.31 2.71 -27.49
C ARG A 105 -23.25 3.61 -26.83
N VAL A 106 -22.35 4.11 -27.66
CA VAL A 106 -21.40 5.17 -27.32
C VAL A 106 -21.70 6.36 -28.21
N GLN A 107 -22.04 7.51 -27.62
CA GLN A 107 -22.17 8.79 -28.30
C GLN A 107 -21.00 9.70 -27.92
N ILE A 108 -20.37 10.31 -28.92
CA ILE A 108 -19.26 11.23 -28.76
C ILE A 108 -19.78 12.62 -29.05
N GLU A 109 -19.69 13.52 -28.09
CA GLU A 109 -20.26 14.86 -28.14
C GLU A 109 -19.17 15.91 -27.93
N THR A 110 -19.37 17.11 -28.50
CA THR A 110 -18.60 18.31 -28.10
C THR A 110 -18.99 18.67 -26.65
N PRO A 111 -18.19 19.50 -25.95
CA PRO A 111 -18.59 20.04 -24.64
C PRO A 111 -19.92 20.81 -24.64
N ALA A 112 -20.31 21.34 -25.82
CA ALA A 112 -21.58 22.02 -26.01
C ALA A 112 -22.75 21.08 -26.27
N GLY A 113 -22.54 19.75 -26.35
CA GLY A 113 -23.58 18.74 -26.56
C GLY A 113 -23.89 18.41 -28.00
N GLU A 114 -23.10 18.87 -28.97
CA GLU A 114 -23.23 18.48 -30.38
C GLU A 114 -22.67 17.07 -30.57
N VAL A 115 -23.46 16.17 -31.17
CA VAL A 115 -23.04 14.79 -31.44
C VAL A 115 -22.12 14.73 -32.63
N LEU A 116 -20.88 14.30 -32.39
CA LEU A 116 -19.84 14.09 -33.40
C LEU A 116 -19.89 12.70 -34.02
N ALA A 117 -20.25 11.68 -33.23
CA ALA A 117 -20.37 10.30 -33.69
C ALA A 117 -21.26 9.48 -32.76
N THR A 118 -21.88 8.45 -33.32
CA THR A 118 -22.63 7.44 -32.56
C THR A 118 -22.19 6.06 -33.01
N HIS A 119 -21.87 5.21 -32.05
CA HIS A 119 -21.49 3.82 -32.27
C HIS A 119 -22.40 2.90 -31.49
N GLU A 120 -22.83 1.80 -32.10
CA GLU A 120 -23.66 0.78 -31.43
C GLU A 120 -23.07 -0.61 -31.65
N THR A 121 -23.20 -1.47 -30.64
CA THR A 121 -22.84 -2.88 -30.71
C THR A 121 -23.75 -3.70 -29.81
N ARG A 122 -23.89 -4.97 -30.14
CA ARG A 122 -24.58 -5.94 -29.29
C ARG A 122 -23.60 -6.59 -28.35
N LEU A 123 -23.94 -6.65 -27.07
CA LEU A 123 -23.20 -7.37 -26.03
C LEU A 123 -23.94 -8.63 -25.64
N GLN A 124 -23.24 -9.76 -25.66
CA GLN A 124 -23.80 -11.05 -25.29
C GLN A 124 -22.80 -11.81 -24.42
N ALA A 125 -23.27 -12.35 -23.30
CA ALA A 125 -22.49 -13.23 -22.43
C ALA A 125 -23.42 -14.18 -21.66
N ASP A 126 -22.92 -15.37 -21.34
CA ASP A 126 -23.50 -16.26 -20.35
C ASP A 126 -22.65 -16.24 -19.09
N ASN A 127 -23.13 -15.58 -18.05
CA ASN A 127 -22.51 -15.44 -16.73
C ASN A 127 -23.31 -16.17 -15.64
N THR A 128 -24.14 -17.16 -16.06
CA THR A 128 -24.98 -17.95 -15.12
C THR A 128 -24.17 -18.80 -14.16
N ASP A 129 -22.86 -18.99 -14.44
CA ASP A 129 -21.90 -19.69 -13.60
C ASP A 129 -21.24 -18.77 -12.54
N VAL A 130 -21.43 -17.45 -12.64
CA VAL A 130 -20.91 -16.49 -11.67
C VAL A 130 -21.75 -16.47 -10.40
N VAL A 131 -21.11 -16.55 -9.24
CA VAL A 131 -21.78 -16.54 -7.95
C VAL A 131 -21.64 -15.17 -7.30
N TYR A 132 -22.77 -14.57 -6.92
CA TYR A 132 -22.83 -13.33 -6.15
C TYR A 132 -23.31 -13.61 -4.73
N LEU A 133 -22.54 -13.15 -3.75
CA LEU A 133 -22.91 -13.22 -2.34
C LEU A 133 -23.37 -11.82 -1.92
N GLU A 134 -24.66 -11.63 -1.82
CA GLU A 134 -25.33 -10.37 -1.50
C GLU A 134 -26.41 -10.54 -0.43
N ASP A 135 -26.93 -11.75 -0.28
CA ASP A 135 -27.88 -12.09 0.77
C ASP A 135 -27.17 -12.51 2.04
N TRP A 136 -26.84 -11.52 2.86
CA TRP A 136 -26.10 -11.74 4.11
C TRP A 136 -26.92 -12.47 5.18
N SER A 137 -28.23 -12.63 5.02
CA SER A 137 -29.06 -13.44 5.94
C SER A 137 -28.65 -14.93 5.95
N ARG A 138 -27.92 -15.38 4.92
CA ARG A 138 -27.46 -16.77 4.77
C ARG A 138 -26.20 -17.12 5.58
N VAL A 139 -25.63 -16.20 6.32
CA VAL A 139 -24.49 -16.49 7.21
C VAL A 139 -24.90 -17.51 8.29
N LEU A 140 -23.93 -18.28 8.76
CA LEU A 140 -24.16 -19.30 9.81
C LEU A 140 -24.46 -18.68 11.18
N GLN A 141 -24.23 -17.39 11.36
CA GLN A 141 -24.47 -16.61 12.59
C GLN A 141 -25.59 -15.55 12.38
N PRO A 142 -26.81 -15.91 12.00
CA PRO A 142 -27.87 -14.92 11.74
C PRO A 142 -28.24 -14.10 12.99
N GLN A 143 -28.01 -14.60 14.19
CA GLN A 143 -28.19 -13.86 15.46
C GLN A 143 -27.23 -12.67 15.62
N SER A 144 -26.14 -12.64 14.85
CA SER A 144 -25.16 -11.56 14.83
C SER A 144 -25.53 -10.43 13.83
N LEU A 145 -26.69 -10.54 13.18
CA LEU A 145 -27.25 -9.53 12.28
C LEU A 145 -28.41 -8.80 12.93
N ALA A 146 -28.63 -7.55 12.55
CA ALA A 146 -29.83 -6.77 12.86
C ALA A 146 -30.00 -5.64 11.83
N GLU A 147 -31.23 -5.11 11.68
CA GLU A 147 -31.48 -3.98 10.76
C GLU A 147 -30.87 -2.66 11.28
N LYS A 148 -30.96 -2.42 12.56
CA LYS A 148 -30.46 -1.19 13.24
C LYS A 148 -29.97 -1.52 14.63
N PRO A 149 -28.81 -2.20 14.76
CA PRO A 149 -28.29 -2.55 16.07
C PRO A 149 -27.85 -1.32 16.84
N ALA A 150 -28.09 -1.31 18.15
CA ALA A 150 -27.38 -0.40 19.03
C ALA A 150 -25.89 -0.80 19.09
N ARG A 151 -25.03 0.15 19.39
CA ARG A 151 -23.57 -0.07 19.42
C ARG A 151 -23.16 -1.17 20.39
N GLU A 152 -23.86 -1.26 21.51
CA GLU A 152 -23.63 -2.24 22.58
C GLU A 152 -24.09 -3.65 22.21
N ASP A 153 -24.94 -3.79 21.20
CA ASP A 153 -25.47 -5.09 20.75
C ASP A 153 -24.39 -5.97 20.14
N ARG A 154 -23.29 -5.36 19.66
CA ARG A 154 -22.18 -6.05 18.96
C ARG A 154 -22.69 -6.89 17.80
N LYS A 155 -23.53 -6.29 16.95
CA LYS A 155 -24.12 -6.92 15.77
C LYS A 155 -23.78 -6.15 14.52
N TRP A 156 -23.71 -6.88 13.41
CA TRP A 156 -23.64 -6.29 12.10
C TRP A 156 -25.01 -5.72 11.71
N GLU A 157 -25.02 -4.57 11.10
CA GLU A 157 -26.22 -4.01 10.47
C GLU A 157 -26.34 -4.61 9.08
N TYR A 158 -27.45 -5.30 8.82
CA TYR A 158 -27.81 -5.80 7.50
C TYR A 158 -28.89 -4.86 6.92
N ARG A 159 -28.46 -4.02 6.00
CA ARG A 159 -29.31 -3.03 5.33
C ARG A 159 -29.85 -3.63 4.05
N THR A 160 -31.17 -3.47 3.82
CA THR A 160 -31.87 -3.90 2.61
C THR A 160 -32.72 -2.77 2.09
N GLY A 161 -33.13 -2.86 0.80
CA GLY A 161 -33.96 -1.85 0.17
C GLY A 161 -33.22 -0.50 -0.02
N LEU A 162 -31.92 -0.53 -0.16
CA LEU A 162 -31.14 0.64 -0.52
C LEU A 162 -31.57 1.15 -1.89
N PRO A 163 -31.55 2.50 -2.11
CA PRO A 163 -31.93 3.04 -3.40
C PRO A 163 -31.09 2.46 -4.53
N GLU A 164 -31.74 1.95 -5.55
CA GLU A 164 -31.07 1.58 -6.79
C GLU A 164 -30.41 2.85 -7.36
N GLY A 165 -29.13 2.78 -7.68
CA GLY A 165 -28.39 3.86 -8.33
C GLY A 165 -27.40 4.64 -7.45
N GLU A 166 -27.32 4.39 -6.16
CA GLU A 166 -26.17 4.79 -5.39
C GLU A 166 -25.05 3.76 -5.59
N LEU A 167 -24.21 4.04 -6.60
CA LEU A 167 -23.00 3.29 -6.90
C LEU A 167 -23.31 1.84 -7.39
N LEU A 168 -22.52 0.84 -7.01
CA LEU A 168 -22.75 -0.56 -7.39
C LEU A 168 -23.65 -1.31 -6.38
N SER A 169 -24.36 -0.61 -5.50
CA SER A 169 -25.25 -1.26 -4.54
C SER A 169 -26.29 -2.13 -5.24
N LEU A 170 -26.40 -3.38 -4.82
CA LEU A 170 -27.41 -4.32 -5.28
C LEU A 170 -28.70 -4.25 -4.47
N GLY A 171 -28.89 -3.20 -3.72
CA GLY A 171 -30.04 -3.01 -2.83
C GLY A 171 -29.83 -3.54 -1.41
N SER A 172 -28.69 -4.15 -1.11
CA SER A 172 -28.35 -4.61 0.23
C SER A 172 -26.88 -4.37 0.54
N GLU A 173 -26.55 -4.24 1.83
CA GLU A 173 -25.18 -4.16 2.31
C GLU A 173 -25.05 -4.71 3.74
N LEU A 174 -23.84 -5.17 4.05
CA LEU A 174 -23.43 -5.51 5.40
C LEU A 174 -22.58 -4.36 5.94
N TYR A 175 -23.00 -3.79 7.06
CA TYR A 175 -22.32 -2.67 7.69
C TYR A 175 -21.91 -3.01 9.12
N GLY A 176 -20.65 -2.77 9.45
CA GLY A 176 -20.10 -2.98 10.79
C GLY A 176 -19.49 -1.71 11.35
N LEU A 177 -19.99 -1.26 12.49
CA LEU A 177 -19.40 -0.17 13.27
C LEU A 177 -19.10 -0.68 14.68
N SER A 178 -17.84 -0.64 15.07
CA SER A 178 -17.44 -1.10 16.37
C SER A 178 -16.29 -0.25 16.93
N PRO A 179 -16.30 0.05 18.23
CA PRO A 179 -15.10 0.56 18.89
C PRO A 179 -14.01 -0.53 18.93
N SER A 180 -12.76 -0.11 18.99
CA SER A 180 -11.60 -1.02 18.94
C SER A 180 -11.55 -2.06 20.05
N ASP A 181 -12.16 -1.77 21.19
CA ASP A 181 -12.23 -2.65 22.36
C ASP A 181 -13.39 -3.68 22.33
N LEU A 182 -14.32 -3.51 21.37
CA LEU A 182 -15.52 -4.34 21.24
C LEU A 182 -15.72 -4.80 19.78
N PRO A 183 -14.87 -5.66 19.24
CA PRO A 183 -15.00 -6.13 17.87
C PRO A 183 -16.32 -6.86 17.65
N LEU A 184 -16.87 -6.73 16.44
CA LEU A 184 -18.04 -7.50 16.05
C LEU A 184 -17.68 -8.98 15.90
N PRO A 185 -18.65 -9.90 16.14
CA PRO A 185 -18.41 -11.31 15.90
C PRO A 185 -18.16 -11.60 14.43
N GLY A 186 -17.26 -12.54 14.14
CA GLY A 186 -17.03 -13.01 12.78
C GLY A 186 -18.28 -13.67 12.18
N LEU A 187 -18.49 -13.46 10.89
CA LEU A 187 -19.56 -14.07 10.13
C LEU A 187 -19.00 -15.12 9.15
N THR A 188 -19.67 -16.23 8.99
CA THR A 188 -19.30 -17.27 8.04
C THR A 188 -20.41 -17.43 7.00
N TYR A 189 -20.08 -17.14 5.74
CA TYR A 189 -20.99 -17.39 4.63
C TYR A 189 -20.70 -18.78 4.05
N PRO A 190 -21.67 -19.72 4.09
CA PRO A 190 -21.45 -21.08 3.65
C PRO A 190 -21.35 -21.17 2.13
N LEU A 191 -20.31 -21.84 1.63
CA LEU A 191 -20.05 -22.09 0.22
C LEU A 191 -19.80 -23.58 -0.01
N ASP A 192 -20.30 -24.13 -1.12
CA ASP A 192 -19.98 -25.49 -1.59
C ASP A 192 -19.40 -25.41 -3.01
N LEU A 193 -18.28 -24.69 -3.15
CA LEU A 193 -17.59 -24.45 -4.40
C LEU A 193 -16.33 -25.30 -4.50
N ARG A 194 -16.02 -25.75 -5.72
CA ARG A 194 -14.80 -26.50 -6.03
C ARG A 194 -14.18 -26.01 -7.33
N GLY A 195 -12.86 -26.07 -7.41
CA GLY A 195 -12.11 -25.66 -8.59
C GLY A 195 -11.56 -24.25 -8.47
N PRO A 196 -10.98 -23.71 -9.56
CA PRO A 196 -10.35 -22.39 -9.55
C PRO A 196 -11.40 -21.28 -9.67
N TYR A 197 -11.22 -20.23 -8.88
CA TYR A 197 -12.07 -19.03 -8.88
C TYR A 197 -11.22 -17.76 -8.79
N ALA A 198 -11.69 -16.69 -9.44
CA ALA A 198 -11.34 -15.33 -9.12
C ALA A 198 -12.42 -14.74 -8.20
N ILE A 199 -11.99 -14.11 -7.11
CA ILE A 199 -12.89 -13.57 -6.08
C ILE A 199 -12.74 -12.06 -6.08
N PHE A 200 -13.84 -11.36 -6.33
CA PHE A 200 -13.93 -9.90 -6.32
C PHE A 200 -14.77 -9.44 -5.15
N VAL A 201 -14.48 -8.28 -4.65
CA VAL A 201 -15.18 -7.67 -3.52
C VAL A 201 -15.62 -6.26 -3.89
N CYS A 202 -16.87 -5.94 -3.60
CA CYS A 202 -17.40 -4.59 -3.69
C CYS A 202 -17.62 -4.05 -2.27
N THR A 203 -16.94 -2.97 -1.95
CA THR A 203 -16.98 -2.34 -0.63
C THR A 203 -16.88 -0.83 -0.75
N ARG A 204 -17.49 -0.09 0.18
CA ARG A 204 -17.40 1.38 0.27
C ARG A 204 -16.47 1.85 1.38
N ALA A 205 -16.01 0.96 2.24
CA ALA A 205 -15.20 1.33 3.39
C ALA A 205 -13.71 1.19 3.12
N ARG A 206 -12.93 2.12 3.63
CA ARG A 206 -11.47 2.13 3.58
C ARG A 206 -10.84 1.04 4.42
N HIS A 207 -11.47 0.71 5.55
CA HIS A 207 -10.96 -0.17 6.59
C HIS A 207 -12.12 -0.84 7.29
N GLY A 208 -11.82 -1.83 8.11
CA GLY A 208 -12.80 -2.40 9.03
C GLY A 208 -13.42 -3.73 8.58
N ILE A 209 -13.21 -4.16 7.35
CA ILE A 209 -13.59 -5.53 6.91
C ILE A 209 -12.36 -6.33 6.57
N GLY A 210 -12.28 -7.50 7.17
CA GLY A 210 -11.34 -8.54 6.83
C GLY A 210 -12.04 -9.73 6.19
N LEU A 211 -11.39 -10.36 5.24
CA LEU A 211 -11.85 -11.58 4.59
C LEU A 211 -10.81 -12.69 4.68
N ARG A 212 -11.29 -13.89 4.91
CA ARG A 212 -10.51 -15.13 4.73
C ARG A 212 -11.40 -16.27 4.29
N LEU A 213 -10.81 -17.29 3.72
CA LEU A 213 -11.46 -18.60 3.59
C LEU A 213 -11.15 -19.44 4.84
N THR A 214 -12.00 -20.40 5.14
CA THR A 214 -11.85 -21.22 6.36
C THR A 214 -10.53 -22.00 6.45
N GLY A 215 -9.83 -22.19 5.32
CA GLY A 215 -8.52 -22.82 5.26
C GLY A 215 -7.32 -21.85 5.37
N ASP A 216 -7.58 -20.55 5.45
CA ASP A 216 -6.50 -19.56 5.49
C ASP A 216 -5.93 -19.40 6.91
N GLU A 217 -4.62 -19.17 6.98
CA GLU A 217 -3.92 -18.89 8.24
C GLU A 217 -3.98 -17.41 8.65
N ARG A 218 -4.58 -16.55 7.82
CA ARG A 218 -4.67 -15.10 8.05
C ARG A 218 -5.94 -14.50 7.47
N THR A 219 -6.28 -13.33 7.97
CA THR A 219 -7.34 -12.47 7.45
C THR A 219 -6.76 -11.37 6.57
N ASP A 220 -7.37 -11.12 5.40
CA ASP A 220 -7.01 -10.03 4.51
C ASP A 220 -7.86 -8.81 4.75
N GLY A 221 -7.23 -7.69 5.10
CA GLY A 221 -7.90 -6.41 5.18
C GLY A 221 -8.31 -5.89 3.81
N LEU A 222 -9.56 -5.44 3.69
CA LEU A 222 -10.04 -4.77 2.50
C LEU A 222 -9.58 -3.32 2.49
N GLY A 223 -8.63 -3.01 1.61
CA GLY A 223 -8.07 -1.68 1.46
C GLY A 223 -8.69 -0.84 0.36
N SER A 224 -9.86 -1.23 -0.18
CA SER A 224 -10.47 -0.48 -1.28
C SER A 224 -10.90 0.91 -0.87
N ARG A 225 -10.59 1.85 -1.72
CA ARG A 225 -10.99 3.25 -1.61
C ARG A 225 -12.12 3.62 -2.55
N HIS A 226 -12.63 2.65 -3.35
CA HIS A 226 -13.55 2.94 -4.43
C HIS A 226 -14.88 2.26 -4.24
N PRO A 227 -15.93 3.04 -4.00
CA PRO A 227 -17.29 2.52 -3.81
C PRO A 227 -17.94 1.99 -5.08
N THR A 228 -17.26 2.06 -6.23
CA THR A 228 -17.85 1.75 -7.54
C THR A 228 -17.18 0.61 -8.25
N GLN A 229 -16.18 -0.01 -7.65
CA GLN A 229 -15.41 -1.06 -8.29
C GLN A 229 -15.44 -2.37 -7.54
N GLU A 230 -15.60 -3.41 -8.34
CA GLU A 230 -15.21 -4.74 -7.93
C GLU A 230 -13.70 -4.84 -7.87
N MET A 231 -13.17 -4.98 -6.68
CA MET A 231 -11.75 -5.16 -6.45
C MET A 231 -11.42 -6.64 -6.44
N LEU A 232 -10.43 -7.06 -7.22
CA LEU A 232 -9.93 -8.42 -7.17
C LEU A 232 -9.27 -8.68 -5.81
N TRP A 233 -9.92 -9.50 -4.99
CA TRP A 233 -9.30 -9.97 -3.77
C TRP A 233 -8.19 -10.98 -4.07
N ARG A 234 -8.56 -12.11 -4.70
CA ARG A 234 -7.59 -13.13 -5.10
C ARG A 234 -8.17 -14.09 -6.13
N TRP A 235 -7.31 -14.89 -6.72
CA TRP A 235 -7.66 -16.13 -7.36
C TRP A 235 -7.13 -17.30 -6.53
N CYS A 236 -7.89 -18.37 -6.43
CA CYS A 236 -7.52 -19.56 -5.67
C CYS A 236 -8.31 -20.77 -6.13
N ARG A 237 -7.89 -21.97 -5.67
CA ARG A 237 -8.72 -23.16 -5.76
C ARG A 237 -9.64 -23.23 -4.55
N MET A 238 -10.92 -23.31 -4.80
CA MET A 238 -11.92 -23.60 -3.78
C MET A 238 -12.00 -25.11 -3.58
N ASP A 239 -12.06 -25.54 -2.33
CA ASP A 239 -12.34 -26.92 -1.93
C ASP A 239 -13.29 -26.91 -0.72
N ARG A 240 -14.55 -26.55 -0.99
CA ARG A 240 -15.61 -26.43 0.02
C ARG A 240 -15.30 -25.51 1.20
N GLN A 241 -14.42 -24.56 0.98
CA GLN A 241 -14.11 -23.53 1.96
C GLN A 241 -15.23 -22.51 2.02
N HIS A 242 -15.51 -22.00 3.22
CA HIS A 242 -16.47 -20.94 3.45
C HIS A 242 -15.79 -19.57 3.48
N LEU A 243 -16.53 -18.53 3.15
CA LEU A 243 -16.08 -17.16 3.33
C LEU A 243 -16.29 -16.74 4.78
N VAL A 244 -15.24 -16.28 5.44
CA VAL A 244 -15.28 -15.67 6.77
C VAL A 244 -15.10 -14.17 6.63
N ILE A 245 -16.00 -13.42 7.26
CA ILE A 245 -16.01 -11.95 7.29
C ILE A 245 -15.73 -11.53 8.70
N GLU A 246 -14.72 -10.69 8.89
CA GLU A 246 -14.28 -10.21 10.20
C GLU A 246 -14.33 -8.69 10.25
N ASN A 247 -14.56 -8.13 11.43
CA ASN A 247 -14.49 -6.72 11.67
C ASN A 247 -13.07 -6.39 12.15
N LEU A 248 -12.28 -5.78 11.27
CA LEU A 248 -10.94 -5.35 11.61
C LEU A 248 -10.99 -4.08 12.46
N GLN A 249 -10.13 -4.02 13.45
CA GLN A 249 -9.93 -2.81 14.25
C GLN A 249 -9.13 -1.77 13.46
N SER A 250 -9.45 -0.51 13.63
CA SER A 250 -8.69 0.56 13.01
C SER A 250 -7.70 1.16 14.01
N TYR A 251 -6.63 1.68 13.46
CA TYR A 251 -5.62 2.46 14.19
C TYR A 251 -6.21 3.67 14.96
N ALA A 252 -7.35 4.19 14.52
CA ALA A 252 -8.03 5.34 15.12
C ALA A 252 -9.07 4.98 16.20
N GLY A 253 -9.13 3.74 16.65
CA GLY A 253 -10.05 3.34 17.72
C GLY A 253 -11.48 3.00 17.29
N TYR A 254 -11.82 3.22 16.02
CA TYR A 254 -13.11 2.83 15.43
C TYR A 254 -12.89 2.03 14.17
N SER A 255 -13.69 1.00 14.01
CA SER A 255 -13.73 0.21 12.81
C SER A 255 -15.06 0.43 12.11
N ASN A 256 -15.00 0.87 10.86
CA ASN A 256 -16.16 1.04 9.99
C ASN A 256 -15.95 0.16 8.76
N GLY A 257 -16.70 -0.93 8.69
CA GLY A 257 -16.66 -1.88 7.60
C GLY A 257 -17.97 -1.88 6.82
N GLN A 258 -17.90 -1.85 5.49
CA GLN A 258 -19.05 -1.89 4.61
C GLN A 258 -18.77 -2.82 3.44
N LEU A 259 -19.62 -3.80 3.24
CA LEU A 259 -19.50 -4.82 2.21
C LEU A 259 -20.81 -4.92 1.44
N ASP A 260 -20.80 -4.56 0.16
CA ASP A 260 -21.96 -4.64 -0.71
C ASP A 260 -22.17 -6.09 -1.18
N TYR A 261 -21.19 -6.65 -1.86
CA TYR A 261 -21.24 -8.04 -2.30
C TYR A 261 -19.85 -8.65 -2.52
N VAL A 262 -19.81 -9.96 -2.63
CA VAL A 262 -18.64 -10.71 -3.10
C VAL A 262 -19.03 -11.48 -4.34
N LYS A 263 -18.24 -11.34 -5.41
CA LYS A 263 -18.41 -12.05 -6.67
C LYS A 263 -17.34 -13.12 -6.86
N LEU A 264 -17.77 -14.35 -7.18
CA LEU A 264 -16.88 -15.46 -7.46
C LEU A 264 -17.07 -15.88 -8.92
N VAL A 265 -16.00 -15.75 -9.69
CA VAL A 265 -15.98 -16.10 -11.12
C VAL A 265 -15.21 -17.41 -11.28
N PRO A 266 -15.85 -18.49 -11.80
CA PRO A 266 -15.12 -19.72 -12.08
C PRO A 266 -14.10 -19.51 -13.18
N LEU A 267 -12.91 -20.09 -13.01
CA LEU A 267 -11.80 -20.01 -13.96
C LEU A 267 -11.50 -21.41 -14.52
N SER A 268 -10.86 -21.47 -15.68
CA SER A 268 -10.18 -22.68 -16.10
C SER A 268 -8.83 -22.83 -15.37
N ASP A 269 -8.31 -24.05 -15.31
CA ASP A 269 -6.97 -24.30 -14.76
C ASP A 269 -5.87 -23.54 -15.55
N GLU A 270 -6.04 -23.42 -16.86
CA GLU A 270 -5.13 -22.67 -17.72
C GLU A 270 -5.16 -21.18 -17.38
N THR A 271 -6.35 -20.61 -17.15
CA THR A 271 -6.50 -19.21 -16.77
C THR A 271 -5.87 -18.95 -15.41
N LEU A 272 -6.12 -19.80 -14.42
CA LEU A 272 -5.47 -19.68 -13.10
C LEU A 272 -3.95 -19.72 -13.22
N GLN A 273 -3.41 -20.68 -13.97
CA GLN A 273 -1.97 -20.80 -14.19
C GLN A 273 -1.37 -19.58 -14.90
N ALA A 274 -2.09 -19.03 -15.88
CA ALA A 274 -1.66 -17.81 -16.58
C ALA A 274 -1.64 -16.60 -15.65
N LEU A 275 -2.64 -16.43 -14.77
CA LEU A 275 -2.70 -15.36 -13.78
C LEU A 275 -1.55 -15.47 -12.76
N GLU A 276 -1.31 -16.67 -12.24
CA GLU A 276 -0.19 -16.91 -11.32
C GLU A 276 1.17 -16.66 -12.00
N GLY A 277 1.30 -17.06 -13.26
CA GLY A 277 2.50 -16.88 -14.08
C GLY A 277 2.87 -15.41 -14.32
N GLN A 278 1.90 -14.49 -14.26
CA GLN A 278 2.17 -13.06 -14.41
C GLN A 278 3.07 -12.52 -13.28
N PHE A 279 2.96 -13.13 -12.08
CA PHE A 279 3.69 -12.72 -10.88
C PHE A 279 4.88 -13.67 -10.57
N ALA A 280 5.12 -14.66 -11.42
CA ALA A 280 6.22 -15.61 -11.28
C ALA A 280 7.45 -15.15 -12.08
N GLY A 281 8.63 -15.48 -11.55
CA GLY A 281 9.91 -15.25 -12.23
C GLY A 281 11.07 -15.84 -11.41
N PRO A 282 12.27 -15.94 -12.03
CA PRO A 282 13.46 -16.33 -11.28
C PRO A 282 13.71 -15.33 -10.16
N ARG A 283 14.02 -15.82 -8.96
CA ARG A 283 14.34 -14.97 -7.82
C ARG A 283 15.80 -14.50 -7.90
N ASP A 284 16.06 -13.48 -8.70
CA ASP A 284 17.36 -12.86 -8.93
C ASP A 284 17.56 -11.56 -8.13
N LYS A 285 16.56 -11.13 -7.38
CA LYS A 285 16.59 -9.93 -6.55
C LYS A 285 16.17 -10.24 -5.12
N LEU A 286 16.83 -9.57 -4.16
CA LEU A 286 16.47 -9.63 -2.76
C LEU A 286 15.33 -8.66 -2.43
N VAL A 287 14.44 -9.08 -1.55
CA VAL A 287 13.37 -8.24 -1.01
C VAL A 287 13.48 -8.23 0.51
N ALA A 288 13.82 -7.08 1.06
CA ALA A 288 13.76 -6.84 2.49
C ALA A 288 12.50 -6.04 2.81
N GLY A 289 11.75 -6.48 3.81
CA GLY A 289 10.53 -5.82 4.26
C GLY A 289 10.62 -5.43 5.73
N TYR A 290 10.43 -4.13 6.02
CA TYR A 290 10.37 -3.64 7.39
C TYR A 290 9.00 -3.97 7.98
N PHE A 291 9.01 -4.54 9.18
CA PHE A 291 7.84 -4.83 9.98
C PHE A 291 7.95 -4.18 11.36
N GLU A 292 6.92 -3.48 11.77
CA GLU A 292 6.84 -2.87 13.09
C GLU A 292 5.77 -3.57 13.95
N PRO A 293 6.12 -4.61 14.73
CA PRO A 293 5.17 -5.33 15.57
C PRO A 293 4.39 -4.43 16.53
N TYR A 294 5.01 -3.35 16.97
CA TYR A 294 4.40 -2.32 17.79
C TYR A 294 3.22 -1.62 17.09
N SER A 295 3.41 -1.18 15.85
CA SER A 295 2.35 -0.51 15.08
C SER A 295 1.24 -1.49 14.67
N TRP A 296 1.60 -2.72 14.31
CA TRP A 296 0.64 -3.78 14.03
C TRP A 296 -0.27 -4.05 15.25
N ALA A 297 0.30 -4.16 16.44
CA ALA A 297 -0.45 -4.39 17.68
C ALA A 297 -1.43 -3.26 18.04
N PHE A 298 -1.31 -2.06 17.45
CA PHE A 298 -2.31 -1.01 17.66
C PHE A 298 -3.70 -1.42 17.18
N SER A 299 -3.77 -2.18 16.12
CA SER A 299 -5.04 -2.64 15.53
C SER A 299 -5.39 -4.07 15.93
N GLU A 300 -4.49 -4.79 16.61
CA GLU A 300 -4.64 -6.20 16.88
C GLU A 300 -4.65 -6.48 18.37
N ARG A 301 -5.60 -7.30 18.81
CA ARG A 301 -5.65 -7.76 20.19
C ARG A 301 -4.95 -9.10 20.32
N VAL A 302 -3.64 -9.06 20.49
CA VAL A 302 -2.81 -10.27 20.62
C VAL A 302 -2.91 -10.82 22.03
N THR A 303 -3.45 -12.03 22.16
CA THR A 303 -3.64 -12.75 23.44
C THR A 303 -2.94 -14.09 23.49
N GLU A 304 -2.31 -14.51 22.40
CA GLU A 304 -1.56 -15.76 22.31
C GLU A 304 -0.43 -15.66 21.28
N THR A 305 0.61 -16.44 21.51
CA THR A 305 1.84 -16.38 20.70
C THR A 305 1.60 -16.71 19.22
N LEU A 306 0.68 -17.61 18.91
CA LEU A 306 0.42 -18.03 17.53
C LEU A 306 -0.08 -16.88 16.65
N GLN A 307 -0.75 -15.89 17.20
CA GLN A 307 -1.24 -14.73 16.46
C GLN A 307 -0.11 -13.91 15.82
N HIS A 308 1.12 -13.96 16.37
CA HIS A 308 2.29 -13.34 15.72
C HIS A 308 2.65 -13.97 14.36
N ARG A 309 2.20 -15.19 14.09
CA ARG A 309 2.45 -15.87 12.82
C ARG A 309 1.63 -15.25 11.67
N GLU A 310 0.43 -14.79 11.97
CA GLU A 310 -0.52 -14.29 10.97
C GLU A 310 0.07 -13.17 10.06
N PRO A 311 0.59 -12.05 10.58
CA PRO A 311 1.19 -11.01 9.75
C PRO A 311 2.39 -11.55 8.95
N LEU A 312 3.17 -12.46 9.53
CA LEU A 312 4.36 -13.00 8.87
C LEU A 312 4.04 -13.93 7.69
N VAL A 313 2.90 -14.63 7.72
CA VAL A 313 2.39 -15.37 6.55
C VAL A 313 2.19 -14.41 5.38
N ALA A 314 1.59 -13.24 5.62
CA ALA A 314 1.41 -12.24 4.58
C ALA A 314 2.73 -11.72 4.00
N PHE A 315 3.76 -11.51 4.83
CA PHE A 315 5.10 -11.13 4.38
C PHE A 315 5.76 -12.22 3.51
N ALA A 316 5.67 -13.48 3.93
CA ALA A 316 6.18 -14.60 3.15
C ALA A 316 5.48 -14.72 1.79
N GLU A 317 4.15 -14.60 1.76
CA GLU A 317 3.36 -14.59 0.52
C GLU A 317 3.66 -13.39 -0.39
N ALA A 318 4.00 -12.23 0.18
CA ALA A 318 4.49 -11.08 -0.56
C ALA A 318 5.88 -11.28 -1.18
N GLY A 319 6.55 -12.38 -0.84
CA GLY A 319 7.87 -12.72 -1.35
C GLY A 319 9.03 -12.06 -0.61
N VAL A 320 8.81 -11.55 0.58
CA VAL A 320 9.86 -11.01 1.45
C VAL A 320 10.83 -12.12 1.83
N GLN A 321 12.12 -11.86 1.67
CA GLN A 321 13.20 -12.80 1.99
C GLN A 321 13.94 -12.40 3.26
N ILE A 322 14.06 -11.10 3.53
CA ILE A 322 14.63 -10.56 4.76
C ILE A 322 13.51 -9.82 5.50
N LEU A 323 13.07 -10.37 6.62
CA LEU A 323 12.14 -9.67 7.51
C LEU A 323 12.94 -8.77 8.45
N ASP A 324 12.82 -7.47 8.29
CA ASP A 324 13.48 -6.49 9.14
C ASP A 324 12.53 -6.06 10.26
N ALA A 325 12.50 -6.85 11.35
CA ALA A 325 11.54 -6.69 12.44
C ALA A 325 12.04 -5.71 13.50
N GLN A 326 11.31 -4.62 13.70
CA GLN A 326 11.69 -3.60 14.68
C GLN A 326 11.46 -4.08 16.11
N MET A 327 12.53 -4.13 16.90
CA MET A 327 12.52 -4.51 18.32
C MET A 327 12.44 -3.31 19.27
N GLY A 328 12.67 -2.11 18.76
CA GLY A 328 12.63 -0.88 19.53
C GLY A 328 13.54 0.22 18.96
N ARG A 329 13.82 1.21 19.78
CA ARG A 329 14.80 2.28 19.52
C ARG A 329 15.72 2.38 20.70
N PHE A 330 17.00 2.62 20.50
CA PHE A 330 18.00 2.49 21.59
C PHE A 330 17.77 3.41 22.79
N GLY A 331 17.27 4.61 22.58
CA GLY A 331 16.95 5.52 23.66
C GLY A 331 15.53 5.42 24.20
N ALA A 332 14.70 4.59 23.59
CA ALA A 332 13.31 4.40 23.91
C ALA A 332 13.07 3.02 24.58
N ARG A 333 11.80 2.71 24.86
CA ARG A 333 11.37 1.41 25.32
C ARG A 333 11.37 0.42 24.17
N VAL A 334 11.54 -0.87 24.48
CA VAL A 334 11.59 -1.95 23.50
C VAL A 334 10.29 -2.74 23.45
N ASN A 335 10.06 -3.44 22.33
CA ASN A 335 8.83 -4.20 22.06
C ASN A 335 8.92 -5.67 22.48
N TYR A 336 9.89 -6.05 23.28
CA TYR A 336 10.12 -7.43 23.69
C TYR A 336 10.56 -7.50 25.14
N GLU A 337 10.51 -8.69 25.73
CA GLU A 337 11.00 -8.92 27.08
C GLU A 337 12.53 -8.80 27.12
N SER A 338 12.99 -7.65 27.64
CA SER A 338 14.42 -7.32 27.74
C SER A 338 14.86 -7.33 29.20
N ARG A 339 16.08 -7.82 29.43
CA ARG A 339 16.78 -7.74 30.72
C ARG A 339 17.54 -6.39 30.89
N ILE A 340 17.66 -5.63 29.81
CA ILE A 340 18.52 -4.45 29.71
C ILE A 340 17.69 -3.18 29.61
N ALA A 341 16.70 -3.13 28.71
CA ALA A 341 15.85 -1.97 28.46
C ALA A 341 14.46 -2.11 29.08
N ASP A 342 13.80 -0.98 29.29
CA ASP A 342 12.40 -0.98 29.70
C ASP A 342 11.51 -1.46 28.56
N GLN A 343 10.52 -2.28 28.90
CA GLN A 343 9.48 -2.71 27.96
C GLN A 343 8.34 -1.69 27.88
N LEU A 344 7.63 -1.67 26.76
CA LEU A 344 6.49 -0.79 26.58
C LEU A 344 5.34 -1.07 27.54
N TRP A 345 5.04 -2.34 27.81
CA TRP A 345 3.92 -2.69 28.67
C TRP A 345 4.16 -2.33 30.17
N GLY A 346 5.38 -2.17 30.58
CA GLY A 346 5.73 -1.72 31.94
C GLY A 346 5.58 -0.22 32.17
N THR A 347 5.03 0.51 31.19
CA THR A 347 4.86 1.97 31.24
C THR A 347 3.45 2.37 31.69
N THR A 348 3.04 3.47 31.26
CA THR A 348 1.76 4.12 31.37
C THR A 348 0.69 3.34 30.60
N PHE A 349 0.38 2.16 31.08
CA PHE A 349 -0.63 1.30 30.49
C PHE A 349 -1.97 2.05 30.43
N GLY A 350 -2.49 2.21 29.24
CA GLY A 350 -3.69 2.99 29.02
C GLY A 350 -3.50 4.49 28.86
N ASP A 351 -2.29 5.01 28.98
CA ASP A 351 -2.01 6.39 28.60
C ASP A 351 -1.75 6.48 27.09
N PRO A 352 -2.32 7.46 26.39
CA PRO A 352 -2.12 7.61 24.96
C PRO A 352 -0.65 7.89 24.64
N ILE A 353 -0.15 7.26 23.58
CA ILE A 353 1.18 7.53 23.03
C ILE A 353 1.00 8.48 21.86
N GLY A 354 1.32 9.76 22.10
CA GLY A 354 1.13 10.78 21.08
C GLY A 354 -0.34 10.91 20.64
N HIS A 355 -0.63 10.59 19.40
CA HIS A 355 -1.98 10.63 18.81
C HIS A 355 -2.75 9.31 18.91
N VAL A 356 -2.19 8.30 19.56
CA VAL A 356 -2.79 6.98 19.65
C VAL A 356 -3.75 6.92 20.83
N GLU A 357 -4.94 6.38 20.60
CA GLU A 357 -5.96 6.24 21.63
C GLU A 357 -5.61 5.14 22.66
N ARG A 358 -6.22 5.25 23.84
CA ARG A 358 -6.00 4.32 24.95
C ARG A 358 -6.18 2.84 24.60
N PRO A 359 -7.24 2.41 23.87
CA PRO A 359 -7.40 1.00 23.53
C PRO A 359 -6.23 0.42 22.73
N THR A 360 -5.61 1.21 21.85
CA THR A 360 -4.47 0.75 21.04
C THR A 360 -3.20 0.60 21.86
N THR A 361 -2.96 1.48 22.84
CA THR A 361 -1.83 1.33 23.77
C THR A 361 -2.01 0.15 24.72
N ASP A 362 -3.24 -0.14 25.11
CA ASP A 362 -3.56 -1.33 25.91
C ASP A 362 -3.31 -2.62 25.12
N ASN A 363 -3.58 -2.63 23.82
CA ASN A 363 -3.28 -3.76 22.94
C ASN A 363 -1.77 -4.05 22.87
N VAL A 364 -0.93 -3.03 22.73
CA VAL A 364 0.53 -3.18 22.74
C VAL A 364 1.01 -3.77 24.08
N GLY A 365 0.49 -3.26 25.18
CA GLY A 365 0.80 -3.78 26.52
C GLY A 365 0.36 -5.23 26.67
N MET A 366 -0.81 -5.58 26.18
CA MET A 366 -1.35 -6.94 26.22
C MET A 366 -0.49 -7.92 25.43
N MET A 367 -0.11 -7.57 24.19
CA MET A 367 0.76 -8.41 23.37
C MET A 367 2.02 -8.85 24.13
N GLN A 368 2.65 -7.95 24.87
CA GLN A 368 3.88 -8.23 25.60
C GLN A 368 3.67 -9.03 26.90
N GLN A 369 2.43 -9.15 27.39
CA GLN A 369 2.12 -10.03 28.52
C GLN A 369 2.06 -11.50 28.13
N PHE A 370 1.70 -11.81 26.90
CA PHE A 370 1.45 -13.18 26.45
C PHE A 370 2.64 -13.82 25.73
N THR A 371 3.60 -13.02 25.25
CA THR A 371 4.74 -13.57 24.52
C THR A 371 5.95 -12.62 24.55
N ASN A 372 7.14 -13.18 24.37
CA ASN A 372 8.31 -12.39 23.98
C ASN A 372 8.22 -12.15 22.48
N THR A 373 7.92 -10.91 22.08
CA THR A 373 7.74 -10.51 20.69
C THR A 373 8.97 -10.84 19.84
N CYS A 374 10.17 -10.58 20.35
CA CYS A 374 11.40 -10.88 19.63
C CYS A 374 11.52 -12.39 19.29
N ASP A 375 11.31 -13.27 20.28
CA ASP A 375 11.36 -14.71 20.03
C ASP A 375 10.29 -15.17 19.03
N ALA A 376 9.05 -14.71 19.22
CA ALA A 376 7.93 -15.07 18.36
C ALA A 376 8.17 -14.67 16.90
N GLU A 377 8.55 -13.40 16.66
CA GLU A 377 8.81 -12.87 15.32
C GLU A 377 9.98 -13.60 14.63
N LEU A 378 11.09 -13.78 15.34
CA LEU A 378 12.25 -14.47 14.79
C LEU A 378 11.98 -15.94 14.47
N ARG A 379 11.21 -16.61 15.30
CA ARG A 379 10.88 -18.03 15.13
C ARG A 379 9.94 -18.24 13.95
N TYR A 380 8.80 -17.54 13.92
CA TYR A 380 7.81 -17.72 12.87
C TYR A 380 8.31 -17.24 11.50
N ALA A 381 9.10 -16.17 11.45
CA ALA A 381 9.73 -15.76 10.20
C ALA A 381 10.63 -16.84 9.61
N ARG A 382 11.43 -17.51 10.45
CA ARG A 382 12.28 -18.65 10.00
C ARG A 382 11.46 -19.85 9.56
N GLU A 383 10.41 -20.20 10.28
CA GLU A 383 9.48 -21.29 9.90
C GLU A 383 8.85 -21.04 8.53
N LEU A 384 8.58 -19.77 8.20
CA LEU A 384 8.05 -19.33 6.90
C LEU A 384 9.13 -19.12 5.81
N GLY A 385 10.38 -19.44 6.10
CA GLY A 385 11.48 -19.39 5.13
C GLY A 385 12.10 -18.01 4.92
N MET A 386 11.76 -17.02 5.75
CA MET A 386 12.42 -15.71 5.75
C MET A 386 13.66 -15.71 6.65
N MET A 387 14.58 -14.79 6.39
CA MET A 387 15.70 -14.48 7.29
C MET A 387 15.33 -13.26 8.13
N PRO A 388 14.94 -13.42 9.39
CA PRO A 388 14.61 -12.28 10.21
C PRO A 388 15.86 -11.57 10.74
N HIS A 389 15.81 -10.24 10.72
CA HIS A 389 16.74 -9.37 11.40
C HIS A 389 16.07 -8.70 12.58
N ALA A 390 16.75 -8.62 13.72
CA ALA A 390 16.34 -7.78 14.83
C ALA A 390 16.80 -6.34 14.54
N ASN A 391 15.83 -5.46 14.29
CA ASN A 391 16.06 -4.05 13.93
C ASN A 391 15.92 -3.14 15.14
N PHE A 392 16.79 -2.14 15.22
CA PHE A 392 16.65 -1.04 16.16
C PHE A 392 16.77 0.31 15.45
N GLY A 393 15.87 1.25 15.79
CA GLY A 393 16.05 2.67 15.48
C GLY A 393 17.24 3.21 16.26
N ALA A 394 18.18 3.84 15.53
CA ALA A 394 19.54 4.07 16.00
C ALA A 394 19.69 5.12 17.10
N THR A 395 18.82 6.13 17.17
CA THR A 395 19.16 7.33 17.93
C THR A 395 18.06 7.87 18.85
N ASN A 396 16.79 7.68 18.54
CA ASN A 396 15.70 8.40 19.20
C ASN A 396 15.37 7.92 20.61
N CYS A 397 15.16 8.91 21.52
CA CYS A 397 14.86 8.72 22.95
C CYS A 397 13.41 9.02 23.32
N TYR A 398 12.68 9.82 22.54
CA TYR A 398 11.35 10.35 22.88
C TYR A 398 11.25 10.96 24.28
N PRO A 399 12.11 11.93 24.66
CA PRO A 399 12.16 12.44 26.02
C PRO A 399 10.82 13.07 26.43
N ASN A 400 10.47 12.89 27.70
CA ASN A 400 9.22 13.36 28.30
C ASN A 400 7.95 12.73 27.67
N SER A 401 8.06 11.55 27.10
CA SER A 401 6.91 10.80 26.57
C SER A 401 6.83 9.40 27.20
N PRO A 402 5.67 8.72 27.09
CA PRO A 402 5.53 7.33 27.52
C PRO A 402 6.51 6.35 26.86
N LEU A 403 7.07 6.74 25.71
CA LEU A 403 8.05 5.93 24.96
C LEU A 403 9.47 6.06 25.51
N GLU A 404 9.76 7.06 26.34
CA GLU A 404 11.11 7.30 26.81
C GLU A 404 11.68 6.12 27.61
N GLY A 405 12.82 5.59 27.18
CA GLY A 405 13.53 4.51 27.86
C GLY A 405 14.27 4.96 29.13
N ARG A 406 14.53 4.02 30.04
CA ARG A 406 15.23 4.26 31.30
C ARG A 406 16.58 4.97 31.07
N ILE A 407 17.35 4.51 30.11
CA ILE A 407 18.68 5.07 29.81
C ILE A 407 18.63 6.57 29.50
N SER A 408 17.61 7.04 28.78
CA SER A 408 17.42 8.46 28.48
C SER A 408 17.03 9.27 29.72
N ARG A 409 16.21 8.71 30.59
CA ARG A 409 15.77 9.36 31.83
C ARG A 409 16.87 9.43 32.89
N GLU A 410 17.62 8.36 33.09
CA GLU A 410 18.67 8.26 34.10
C GLU A 410 19.96 8.97 33.67
N HIS A 411 20.19 9.07 32.34
CA HIS A 411 21.40 9.65 31.77
C HIS A 411 21.09 10.74 30.71
N PRO A 412 20.46 11.86 31.13
CA PRO A 412 20.13 12.95 30.21
C PRO A 412 21.37 13.54 29.53
N GLU A 413 22.56 13.43 30.14
CA GLU A 413 23.84 13.85 29.59
C GLU A 413 24.33 12.98 28.42
N TRP A 414 23.80 11.78 28.23
CA TRP A 414 24.11 10.87 27.13
C TRP A 414 23.32 11.17 25.87
N ARG A 415 22.41 12.12 25.93
CA ARG A 415 21.63 12.55 24.77
C ARG A 415 21.90 14.00 24.38
N ARG A 416 21.58 14.30 23.14
CA ARG A 416 21.48 15.67 22.61
C ARG A 416 20.05 15.85 22.10
N GLY A 417 19.27 16.69 22.80
CA GLY A 417 17.85 16.81 22.51
C GLY A 417 17.14 15.45 22.63
N SER A 418 16.61 14.95 21.54
CA SER A 418 15.87 13.68 21.48
C SER A 418 16.70 12.47 21.02
N THR A 419 18.03 12.60 20.88
CA THR A 419 18.87 11.53 20.32
C THR A 419 20.05 11.16 21.21
N LEU A 420 20.39 9.87 21.26
CA LEU A 420 21.59 9.36 21.93
C LEU A 420 22.86 9.81 21.20
N ARG A 421 23.91 9.98 21.95
CA ARG A 421 25.22 10.47 21.48
C ARG A 421 26.19 9.32 21.31
N TYR A 422 26.54 8.98 20.08
CA TYR A 422 27.46 7.86 19.77
C TYR A 422 28.92 8.13 20.16
N GLU A 423 29.30 9.39 20.40
CA GLU A 423 30.63 9.75 20.95
C GLU A 423 30.80 9.33 22.42
N VAL A 424 29.71 9.04 23.15
CA VAL A 424 29.75 8.55 24.54
C VAL A 424 30.01 7.03 24.56
N PRO A 425 31.14 6.56 25.13
CA PRO A 425 31.45 5.12 25.13
C PRO A 425 30.38 4.25 25.84
N GLU A 426 29.78 4.77 26.89
CA GLU A 426 28.73 4.09 27.67
C GLU A 426 27.48 3.90 26.83
N VAL A 427 27.13 4.85 25.96
CA VAL A 427 26.01 4.70 25.00
C VAL A 427 26.31 3.57 24.03
N ARG A 428 27.51 3.51 23.46
CA ARG A 428 27.87 2.40 22.55
C ARG A 428 27.85 1.06 23.25
N ALA A 429 28.38 0.97 24.48
CA ALA A 429 28.36 -0.25 25.29
C ALA A 429 26.92 -0.71 25.57
N TYR A 430 26.01 0.21 25.89
CA TYR A 430 24.59 -0.11 26.07
C TYR A 430 23.95 -0.62 24.77
N ILE A 431 24.17 0.02 23.64
CA ILE A 431 23.65 -0.40 22.33
C ILE A 431 24.16 -1.82 21.98
N LEU A 432 25.46 -2.07 22.18
CA LEU A 432 26.04 -3.40 21.95
C LEU A 432 25.45 -4.47 22.87
N SER A 433 25.09 -4.10 24.11
CA SER A 433 24.44 -5.04 25.03
C SER A 433 23.04 -5.46 24.57
N LEU A 434 22.26 -4.55 23.97
CA LEU A 434 20.97 -4.86 23.38
C LEU A 434 21.11 -5.76 22.14
N TYR A 435 22.10 -5.49 21.27
CA TYR A 435 22.36 -6.39 20.15
C TYR A 435 22.80 -7.78 20.61
N ARG A 436 23.64 -7.87 21.65
CA ARG A 436 24.01 -9.17 22.25
C ARG A 436 22.79 -9.91 22.74
N GLU A 437 21.87 -9.21 23.42
CA GLU A 437 20.65 -9.82 23.95
C GLU A 437 19.77 -10.42 22.85
N VAL A 438 19.44 -9.66 21.79
CA VAL A 438 18.62 -10.20 20.69
C VAL A 438 19.34 -11.32 19.92
N LEU A 439 20.66 -11.25 19.81
CA LEU A 439 21.45 -12.35 19.28
C LEU A 439 21.36 -13.58 20.20
N GLU A 440 21.43 -13.45 21.53
CA GLU A 440 21.25 -14.55 22.47
C GLU A 440 19.84 -15.16 22.42
N ILE A 441 18.79 -14.36 22.19
CA ILE A 441 17.43 -14.83 21.94
C ILE A 441 17.38 -15.67 20.65
N GLY A 442 18.21 -15.39 19.67
CA GLY A 442 18.33 -16.22 18.48
C GLY A 442 18.20 -15.49 17.14
N ALA A 443 18.33 -14.16 17.11
CA ALA A 443 18.32 -13.39 15.87
C ALA A 443 19.43 -13.89 14.91
N PRO A 444 19.10 -14.30 13.68
CA PRO A 444 20.12 -14.74 12.72
C PRO A 444 20.85 -13.55 12.08
N GLY A 445 20.23 -12.37 12.04
CA GLY A 445 20.78 -11.13 11.56
C GLY A 445 20.36 -9.94 12.41
N ILE A 446 21.04 -8.82 12.26
CA ILE A 446 20.74 -7.58 12.98
C ILE A 446 20.67 -6.39 12.00
N SER A 447 19.89 -5.40 12.35
CA SER A 447 19.74 -4.18 11.56
C SER A 447 19.82 -2.94 12.42
N ILE A 448 20.36 -1.88 11.85
CA ILE A 448 20.38 -0.55 12.45
C ILE A 448 19.77 0.48 11.50
N ASP A 449 18.81 1.27 12.00
CA ASP A 449 18.07 2.26 11.22
C ASP A 449 18.38 3.68 11.71
N PHE A 450 19.18 4.42 10.93
CA PHE A 450 19.49 5.82 11.16
C PHE A 450 18.52 6.80 10.51
N CYS A 451 17.62 6.32 9.68
CA CYS A 451 16.59 7.15 9.07
C CYS A 451 15.45 7.40 10.04
N ARG A 452 14.81 8.54 9.89
CA ARG A 452 13.88 9.25 10.75
C ARG A 452 14.58 10.22 11.71
N TYR A 453 15.67 9.85 12.39
CA TYR A 453 16.39 10.72 13.34
C TYR A 453 17.91 10.53 13.19
N PRO A 454 18.55 11.05 12.13
CA PRO A 454 19.99 10.89 11.90
C PRO A 454 20.87 11.79 12.79
N GLU A 455 20.28 12.62 13.64
CA GLU A 455 20.96 13.67 14.42
C GLU A 455 21.91 13.14 15.49
N GLY A 456 21.71 11.91 15.95
CA GLY A 456 22.55 11.29 16.99
C GLY A 456 23.98 10.98 16.56
N VAL A 457 24.28 11.12 15.29
CA VAL A 457 25.63 10.92 14.72
C VAL A 457 26.25 12.26 14.39
N ASP A 458 27.37 12.63 15.04
CA ASP A 458 28.04 13.89 14.81
C ASP A 458 29.10 13.81 13.71
N GLN A 459 29.87 12.75 13.69
CA GLN A 459 31.01 12.57 12.79
C GLN A 459 31.04 11.14 12.24
N ALA A 460 31.40 11.00 10.99
CA ALA A 460 31.50 9.72 10.32
C ALA A 460 32.44 8.75 11.04
N GLU A 461 33.59 9.21 11.54
CA GLU A 461 34.56 8.32 12.21
C GLU A 461 34.06 7.79 13.56
N THR A 462 33.23 8.55 14.30
CA THR A 462 32.56 8.03 15.51
C THR A 462 31.65 6.87 15.16
N LEU A 463 30.87 7.00 14.09
CA LEU A 463 30.00 5.93 13.61
C LEU A 463 30.80 4.74 13.06
N ASN A 464 31.87 4.99 12.30
CA ASN A 464 32.76 3.93 11.81
C ASN A 464 33.34 3.11 12.97
N GLY A 465 33.79 3.81 14.04
CA GLY A 465 34.26 3.15 15.27
C GLY A 465 33.21 2.24 15.89
N PHE A 466 32.00 2.73 16.08
CA PHE A 466 30.89 1.93 16.60
C PHE A 466 30.56 0.72 15.70
N LEU A 467 30.53 0.90 14.39
CA LEU A 467 30.23 -0.20 13.47
C LEU A 467 31.35 -1.28 13.47
N ARG A 468 32.60 -0.91 13.71
CA ARG A 468 33.68 -1.90 13.94
C ARG A 468 33.44 -2.71 15.22
N GLU A 469 33.04 -2.06 16.31
CA GLU A 469 32.65 -2.73 17.55
C GLU A 469 31.44 -3.67 17.33
N LEU A 470 30.41 -3.21 16.61
CA LEU A 470 29.23 -4.00 16.27
C LEU A 470 29.60 -5.21 15.38
N ARG A 471 30.44 -5.04 14.36
CA ARG A 471 30.91 -6.12 13.50
C ARG A 471 31.70 -7.15 14.32
N GLN A 472 32.57 -6.70 15.24
CA GLN A 472 33.30 -7.60 16.13
C GLN A 472 32.38 -8.47 16.99
N LEU A 473 31.34 -7.86 17.57
CA LEU A 473 30.28 -8.57 18.31
C LEU A 473 29.57 -9.61 17.46
N ALA A 474 29.14 -9.21 16.25
CA ALA A 474 28.44 -10.10 15.33
C ALA A 474 29.32 -11.27 14.87
N ASP A 475 30.61 -11.04 14.64
CA ASP A 475 31.58 -12.07 14.28
C ASP A 475 31.89 -13.03 15.45
N GLU A 476 31.95 -12.52 16.68
CA GLU A 476 32.11 -13.34 17.89
C GLU A 476 30.93 -14.33 18.02
N VAL A 477 29.70 -13.80 17.94
CA VAL A 477 28.51 -14.63 18.02
C VAL A 477 28.41 -15.60 16.84
N GLY A 478 28.73 -15.12 15.64
CA GLY A 478 28.73 -15.94 14.43
C GLY A 478 29.70 -17.13 14.51
N ARG A 479 30.91 -16.91 15.01
CA ARG A 479 31.86 -18.01 15.26
C ARG A 479 31.33 -19.06 16.24
N ASN A 480 30.70 -18.60 17.32
CA ASN A 480 30.12 -19.49 18.32
C ASN A 480 28.96 -20.34 17.77
N ARG A 481 28.22 -19.80 16.80
CA ARG A 481 27.09 -20.46 16.12
C ARG A 481 27.48 -21.24 14.87
N GLY A 482 28.70 -21.10 14.38
CA GLY A 482 29.15 -21.67 13.11
C GLY A 482 28.50 -21.06 11.86
N GLN A 483 27.95 -19.84 11.96
CA GLN A 483 27.35 -19.12 10.84
C GLN A 483 27.55 -17.61 10.97
N LYS A 484 27.67 -16.92 9.85
CA LYS A 484 27.81 -15.46 9.84
C LYS A 484 26.51 -14.79 10.33
N VAL A 485 26.65 -13.74 11.14
CA VAL A 485 25.57 -12.83 11.51
C VAL A 485 25.64 -11.62 10.58
N PRO A 486 24.71 -11.45 9.63
CA PRO A 486 24.69 -10.30 8.76
C PRO A 486 24.24 -9.03 9.47
N ILE A 487 24.77 -7.90 9.01
CA ILE A 487 24.41 -6.55 9.46
C ILE A 487 23.80 -5.77 8.31
N LEU A 488 22.59 -5.30 8.50
CA LEU A 488 21.87 -4.40 7.57
C LEU A 488 21.91 -2.99 8.14
N ILE A 489 22.27 -2.00 7.29
CA ILE A 489 22.33 -0.59 7.71
C ILE A 489 21.43 0.24 6.80
N ARG A 490 20.37 0.84 7.37
CA ARG A 490 19.56 1.86 6.72
C ARG A 490 20.02 3.25 7.15
N PHE A 491 20.32 4.11 6.17
CA PHE A 491 20.97 5.39 6.43
C PHE A 491 20.57 6.45 5.39
N PRO A 492 20.70 7.78 5.72
CA PRO A 492 20.39 8.86 4.79
C PRO A 492 21.22 8.79 3.52
N ALA A 493 20.56 8.75 2.36
CA ALA A 493 21.22 8.79 1.07
C ALA A 493 21.81 10.18 0.77
N LYS A 494 22.74 10.22 -0.17
CA LYS A 494 23.38 11.48 -0.61
C LYS A 494 22.35 12.51 -1.03
N GLY A 495 22.45 13.72 -0.47
CA GLY A 495 21.50 14.80 -0.66
C GLY A 495 20.37 14.85 0.38
N VAL A 496 20.18 13.80 1.15
CA VAL A 496 19.27 13.77 2.29
C VAL A 496 19.95 14.42 3.51
N ARG A 497 19.17 14.98 4.43
CA ARG A 497 19.70 15.68 5.61
C ARG A 497 20.75 14.86 6.35
N LEU A 498 21.90 15.46 6.64
CA LEU A 498 23.05 14.91 7.39
C LEU A 498 23.74 13.71 6.74
N TRP A 499 23.50 13.45 5.46
CA TRP A 499 24.07 12.32 4.74
C TRP A 499 25.61 12.25 4.81
N GLU A 500 26.30 13.38 4.92
CA GLU A 500 27.76 13.48 4.98
C GLU A 500 28.37 12.77 6.20
N ARG A 501 27.53 12.48 7.22
CA ARG A 501 27.94 11.79 8.44
C ARG A 501 27.96 10.25 8.29
N PHE A 502 27.59 9.73 7.11
CA PHE A 502 27.41 8.30 6.86
C PHE A 502 28.40 7.81 5.80
N ASP A 503 29.57 7.32 6.27
CA ASP A 503 30.69 6.89 5.42
C ASP A 503 30.51 5.45 4.93
N TYR A 504 29.50 5.24 4.08
CA TYR A 504 29.17 3.94 3.53
C TYR A 504 30.34 3.30 2.74
N ALA A 505 31.22 4.12 2.15
CA ALA A 505 32.36 3.61 1.40
C ALA A 505 33.35 2.88 2.32
N THR A 506 33.61 3.41 3.51
CA THR A 506 34.41 2.73 4.53
C THR A 506 33.71 1.46 5.03
N TRP A 507 32.40 1.48 5.23
CA TRP A 507 31.68 0.29 5.70
C TRP A 507 31.77 -0.87 4.73
N VAL A 508 31.69 -0.60 3.42
CA VAL A 508 31.88 -1.61 2.39
C VAL A 508 33.33 -2.10 2.34
N ARG A 509 34.26 -1.19 2.31
CA ARG A 509 35.71 -1.51 2.21
C ARG A 509 36.20 -2.37 3.38
N GLU A 510 35.72 -2.09 4.59
CA GLU A 510 36.10 -2.83 5.79
C GLU A 510 35.17 -4.02 6.12
N GLY A 511 34.13 -4.26 5.31
CA GLY A 511 33.17 -5.35 5.52
C GLY A 511 32.30 -5.19 6.78
N LEU A 512 32.01 -3.94 7.19
CA LEU A 512 31.21 -3.62 8.38
C LEU A 512 29.72 -3.83 8.14
N ALA A 513 29.25 -3.75 6.90
CA ALA A 513 27.88 -3.96 6.48
C ALA A 513 27.78 -5.13 5.49
N ASP A 514 26.75 -5.93 5.63
CA ASP A 514 26.38 -6.98 4.66
C ASP A 514 25.30 -6.48 3.68
N TYR A 515 24.45 -5.56 4.15
CA TYR A 515 23.42 -4.91 3.36
C TYR A 515 23.47 -3.40 3.56
N LEU A 516 23.54 -2.64 2.47
CA LEU A 516 23.41 -1.19 2.46
C LEU A 516 22.03 -0.79 1.97
N CYS A 517 21.33 0.01 2.77
CA CYS A 517 19.99 0.48 2.47
C CYS A 517 19.97 2.03 2.46
N PRO A 518 20.53 2.70 1.42
CA PRO A 518 20.44 4.15 1.31
C PRO A 518 18.97 4.56 1.18
N SER A 519 18.57 5.59 1.91
CA SER A 519 17.18 5.98 2.09
C SER A 519 17.04 7.49 2.17
N ASN A 520 15.89 8.00 1.78
CA ASN A 520 15.43 9.25 2.33
C ASN A 520 14.89 9.05 3.75
N ILE A 521 14.68 10.14 4.47
CA ILE A 521 14.10 10.07 5.80
C ILE A 521 12.64 9.69 5.66
N GLN A 522 12.23 8.63 6.33
CA GLN A 522 10.88 8.05 6.25
C GLN A 522 10.41 7.60 4.86
N GLY A 523 11.31 7.38 3.92
CA GLY A 523 10.94 6.91 2.60
C GLY A 523 10.26 7.96 1.70
N ARG A 524 10.22 9.24 2.11
CA ARG A 524 9.64 10.30 1.28
C ARG A 524 10.49 10.58 0.04
N HIS A 525 9.89 10.74 -1.02
CA HIS A 525 10.07 11.19 -2.40
C HIS A 525 11.44 11.61 -2.94
N HIS A 526 12.54 11.45 -2.28
CA HIS A 526 13.80 11.75 -2.93
C HIS A 526 14.18 10.72 -3.99
N HIS A 527 14.34 11.20 -5.19
CA HIS A 527 15.16 10.54 -6.18
C HIS A 527 16.63 10.83 -5.83
N PHE A 528 17.22 10.03 -4.96
CA PHE A 528 18.65 10.13 -4.76
C PHE A 528 19.40 9.36 -5.86
N ASP A 529 20.58 9.86 -6.23
CA ASP A 529 21.46 9.18 -7.18
C ASP A 529 21.98 7.87 -6.59
N ILE A 530 21.65 6.75 -7.25
CA ILE A 530 22.07 5.42 -6.82
C ILE A 530 23.48 5.04 -7.29
N ALA A 531 24.03 5.72 -8.29
CA ALA A 531 25.30 5.36 -8.93
C ALA A 531 26.49 5.29 -7.96
N PRO A 532 26.67 6.23 -7.00
CA PRO A 532 27.77 6.15 -6.04
C PRO A 532 27.76 4.91 -5.17
N TYR A 533 26.57 4.40 -4.83
CA TYR A 533 26.43 3.17 -4.02
C TYR A 533 26.68 1.91 -4.84
N VAL A 534 26.21 1.87 -6.08
CA VAL A 534 26.51 0.78 -7.02
C VAL A 534 28.01 0.65 -7.21
N GLU A 535 28.73 1.79 -7.38
CA GLU A 535 30.17 1.79 -7.50
C GLU A 535 30.86 1.30 -6.22
N ALA A 536 30.38 1.77 -5.06
CA ALA A 536 30.98 1.40 -3.77
C ALA A 536 30.89 -0.09 -3.46
N VAL A 537 29.76 -0.75 -3.82
CA VAL A 537 29.59 -2.20 -3.55
C VAL A 537 30.22 -3.09 -4.63
N ARG A 538 30.65 -2.52 -5.75
CA ARG A 538 31.19 -3.29 -6.87
C ARG A 538 32.40 -4.14 -6.43
N GLY A 539 32.31 -5.45 -6.68
CA GLY A 539 33.35 -6.43 -6.31
C GLY A 539 33.46 -6.76 -4.83
N SER A 540 32.58 -6.17 -3.98
CA SER A 540 32.49 -6.53 -2.57
C SER A 540 31.48 -7.64 -2.32
N GLN A 541 31.37 -8.12 -1.07
CA GLN A 541 30.33 -9.05 -0.63
C GLN A 541 29.06 -8.32 -0.14
N CYS A 542 29.14 -7.01 0.02
CA CYS A 542 28.01 -6.19 0.51
C CYS A 542 26.94 -6.05 -0.59
N LYS A 543 25.67 -6.21 -0.21
CA LYS A 543 24.52 -6.11 -1.09
C LYS A 543 23.86 -4.75 -0.97
N LEU A 544 23.45 -4.20 -2.12
CA LEU A 544 22.80 -2.90 -2.19
C LEU A 544 21.28 -3.06 -2.30
N LEU A 545 20.55 -2.61 -1.27
CA LEU A 545 19.10 -2.67 -1.17
C LEU A 545 18.53 -1.27 -0.91
N PRO A 546 18.46 -0.39 -1.93
CA PRO A 546 17.90 0.96 -1.73
C PRO A 546 16.46 0.91 -1.28
N VAL A 547 16.07 1.89 -0.48
CA VAL A 547 14.72 2.01 0.07
C VAL A 547 13.78 2.63 -0.95
N VAL A 548 12.62 2.01 -1.15
CA VAL A 548 11.65 2.41 -2.17
C VAL A 548 10.35 2.96 -1.60
N ASP A 549 9.99 2.62 -0.38
CA ASP A 549 8.72 3.04 0.21
C ASP A 549 8.94 3.81 1.51
N GLY A 550 7.86 4.28 2.09
CA GLY A 550 7.86 5.02 3.34
C GLY A 550 6.45 5.29 3.86
N LEU A 551 6.39 5.82 5.07
CA LEU A 551 5.18 6.25 5.75
C LEU A 551 4.26 7.03 4.81
N HIS A 552 3.13 6.51 4.44
CA HIS A 552 2.02 7.17 3.72
C HIS A 552 2.40 7.91 2.41
N TRP A 553 3.68 8.00 2.06
CA TRP A 553 4.22 8.98 1.13
C TRP A 553 5.08 8.36 0.02
N GLY A 554 5.18 7.06 0.01
CA GLY A 554 5.90 6.35 -1.05
C GLY A 554 5.21 6.45 -2.40
N PRO A 555 5.87 5.98 -3.46
CA PRO A 555 5.28 5.91 -4.79
C PRO A 555 4.00 5.08 -4.77
N GLU A 556 2.99 5.50 -5.50
CA GLU A 556 1.75 4.74 -5.58
C GLU A 556 1.95 3.41 -6.31
N MET A 557 1.24 2.38 -5.85
CA MET A 557 1.22 1.07 -6.50
C MET A 557 0.10 0.97 -7.53
N PRO A 558 0.32 0.17 -8.58
CA PRO A 558 1.56 -0.52 -8.93
C PRO A 558 2.53 0.32 -9.74
N GLY A 559 2.06 1.25 -10.58
CA GLY A 559 2.83 1.92 -11.60
C GLY A 559 4.03 2.73 -11.09
N PRO A 560 3.85 3.85 -10.38
CA PRO A 560 4.95 4.67 -9.88
C PRO A 560 5.95 3.90 -9.03
N PHE A 561 5.47 2.96 -8.21
CA PHE A 561 6.31 2.10 -7.38
C PHE A 561 7.19 1.17 -8.23
N LEU A 562 6.61 0.45 -9.18
CA LEU A 562 7.34 -0.46 -10.06
C LEU A 562 8.24 0.29 -11.05
N TRP A 563 7.87 1.51 -11.44
CA TRP A 563 8.75 2.37 -12.25
C TRP A 563 10.06 2.62 -11.50
N ARG A 564 9.98 3.05 -10.24
CA ARG A 564 11.16 3.28 -9.42
C ARG A 564 11.99 2.02 -9.24
N VAL A 565 11.35 0.90 -8.93
CA VAL A 565 12.01 -0.41 -8.82
C VAL A 565 12.74 -0.77 -10.10
N GLN A 566 12.10 -0.58 -11.26
CA GLN A 566 12.72 -0.87 -12.56
C GLN A 566 13.96 0.00 -12.82
N GLN A 567 13.92 1.31 -12.49
CA GLN A 567 15.08 2.17 -12.64
C GLN A 567 16.25 1.69 -11.76
N LEU A 568 15.97 1.31 -10.51
CA LEU A 568 16.97 0.76 -9.61
C LEU A 568 17.57 -0.57 -10.12
N TYR A 569 16.73 -1.48 -10.64
CA TYR A 569 17.21 -2.73 -11.23
C TYR A 569 18.07 -2.51 -12.48
N LYS A 570 17.70 -1.55 -13.34
CA LYS A 570 18.51 -1.13 -14.49
C LYS A 570 19.87 -0.55 -14.05
N ALA A 571 19.93 0.10 -12.89
CA ALA A 571 21.17 0.61 -12.33
C ALA A 571 22.06 -0.48 -11.70
N GLY A 572 21.57 -1.71 -11.53
CA GLY A 572 22.36 -2.85 -11.08
C GLY A 572 22.34 -3.14 -9.58
N VAL A 573 21.31 -2.70 -8.85
CA VAL A 573 21.16 -3.01 -7.43
C VAL A 573 20.86 -4.50 -7.19
N ASP A 574 21.21 -5.02 -6.02
CA ASP A 574 21.02 -6.44 -5.66
C ASP A 574 19.57 -6.77 -5.27
N GLY A 575 18.81 -5.77 -4.84
CA GLY A 575 17.43 -5.94 -4.41
C GLY A 575 16.82 -4.63 -3.94
N ILE A 576 15.69 -4.72 -3.22
CA ILE A 576 14.92 -3.58 -2.73
C ILE A 576 14.64 -3.76 -1.24
N TYR A 577 14.74 -2.67 -0.49
CA TYR A 577 14.24 -2.57 0.87
C TYR A 577 12.92 -1.78 0.87
N VAL A 578 11.84 -2.38 1.34
CA VAL A 578 10.54 -1.73 1.46
C VAL A 578 10.35 -1.31 2.92
N TYR A 579 10.41 -0.01 3.15
CA TYR A 579 10.22 0.57 4.48
C TYR A 579 8.74 0.62 4.80
N GLN A 580 8.36 0.26 6.04
CA GLN A 580 6.97 0.07 6.47
C GLN A 580 6.16 -0.81 5.51
N ALA A 581 6.74 -1.94 5.17
CA ALA A 581 6.12 -2.93 4.30
C ALA A 581 4.82 -3.50 4.88
N ASP A 582 4.65 -3.45 6.20
CA ASP A 582 3.42 -3.79 6.91
C ASP A 582 2.22 -2.99 6.40
N ALA A 583 2.34 -1.69 6.22
CA ALA A 583 1.26 -0.86 5.67
C ALA A 583 0.82 -1.30 4.27
N ARG A 584 1.74 -1.84 3.46
CA ARG A 584 1.46 -2.36 2.11
C ARG A 584 0.98 -3.80 2.13
N ILE A 585 1.58 -4.64 2.94
CA ILE A 585 1.34 -6.09 2.96
C ILE A 585 0.08 -6.43 3.76
N LEU A 586 -0.12 -5.77 4.90
CA LEU A 586 -1.25 -6.06 5.81
C LEU A 586 -2.45 -5.15 5.52
N GLY A 587 -2.21 -3.88 5.24
CA GLY A 587 -3.27 -2.90 5.04
C GLY A 587 -3.92 -2.92 3.64
N ARG A 588 -3.27 -3.54 2.63
CA ARG A 588 -3.77 -3.56 1.24
C ARG A 588 -3.44 -4.89 0.57
N MET A 589 -4.42 -5.77 0.48
CA MET A 589 -4.24 -7.10 -0.10
C MET A 589 -3.77 -7.09 -1.58
N GLU A 590 -4.18 -6.10 -2.37
CA GLU A 590 -3.76 -5.95 -3.75
C GLU A 590 -2.28 -5.60 -3.90
N ASP A 591 -1.72 -4.87 -2.95
CA ASP A 591 -0.31 -4.49 -2.95
C ASP A 591 0.60 -5.71 -2.74
N ARG A 592 0.12 -6.73 -2.03
CA ARG A 592 0.85 -7.98 -1.80
C ARG A 592 1.23 -8.69 -3.11
N ARG A 593 0.35 -8.70 -4.11
CA ARG A 593 0.66 -9.25 -5.45
C ARG A 593 1.75 -8.45 -6.15
N VAL A 594 1.71 -7.13 -6.04
CA VAL A 594 2.73 -6.25 -6.59
C VAL A 594 4.08 -6.50 -5.93
N MET A 595 4.10 -6.66 -4.61
CA MET A 595 5.30 -6.99 -3.85
C MET A 595 5.98 -8.28 -4.32
N ARG A 596 5.21 -9.29 -4.74
CA ARG A 596 5.77 -10.55 -5.28
C ARG A 596 6.64 -10.35 -6.52
N LEU A 597 6.38 -9.31 -7.33
CA LEU A 597 7.20 -8.99 -8.50
C LEU A 597 8.63 -8.58 -8.13
N LEU A 598 8.82 -7.99 -6.95
CA LEU A 598 10.12 -7.42 -6.54
C LEU A 598 11.25 -8.44 -6.46
N GLY A 599 10.93 -9.71 -6.22
CA GLY A 599 11.92 -10.78 -6.20
C GLY A 599 12.51 -11.14 -7.58
N SER A 600 11.99 -10.53 -8.68
CA SER A 600 12.40 -10.87 -10.05
C SER A 600 12.46 -9.64 -10.95
N SER A 601 13.68 -9.32 -11.42
CA SER A 601 13.87 -8.21 -12.37
C SER A 601 13.11 -8.43 -13.69
N SER A 602 13.05 -9.67 -14.16
CA SER A 602 12.31 -10.02 -15.38
C SER A 602 10.79 -9.98 -15.19
N ALA A 603 10.27 -10.28 -13.99
CA ALA A 603 8.85 -10.15 -13.72
C ALA A 603 8.41 -8.68 -13.72
N VAL A 604 9.21 -7.79 -13.13
CA VAL A 604 8.99 -6.33 -13.20
C VAL A 604 9.03 -5.83 -14.66
N ALA A 605 10.01 -6.29 -15.44
CA ALA A 605 10.11 -5.91 -16.85
C ALA A 605 8.88 -6.35 -17.67
N ARG A 606 8.42 -7.59 -17.53
CA ARG A 606 7.20 -8.08 -18.20
C ARG A 606 5.94 -7.34 -17.78
N TRP A 607 5.85 -6.92 -16.51
CA TRP A 607 4.75 -6.10 -16.05
C TRP A 607 4.70 -4.78 -16.85
N TRP A 608 5.85 -4.14 -17.05
CA TRP A 608 5.95 -2.91 -17.84
C TRP A 608 5.66 -3.12 -19.32
N GLU A 609 6.15 -4.21 -19.92
CA GLU A 609 5.85 -4.54 -21.32
C GLU A 609 4.32 -4.64 -21.55
N ARG A 610 3.60 -5.23 -20.60
CA ARG A 610 2.13 -5.34 -20.65
C ARG A 610 1.47 -3.97 -20.45
N GLU A 611 1.92 -3.21 -19.46
CA GLU A 611 1.40 -1.87 -19.17
C GLU A 611 1.61 -0.92 -20.35
N ASP A 612 2.79 -0.94 -20.96
CA ASP A 612 3.11 -0.14 -22.14
C ASP A 612 2.24 -0.50 -23.35
N ALA A 613 1.90 -1.77 -23.51
CA ALA A 613 1.00 -2.22 -24.57
C ALA A 613 -0.46 -1.76 -24.36
N LEU A 614 -0.90 -1.60 -23.11
CA LEU A 614 -2.24 -1.14 -22.77
C LEU A 614 -2.36 0.40 -22.76
N ARG A 615 -1.31 1.11 -22.42
CA ARG A 615 -1.29 2.56 -22.21
C ARG A 615 -1.92 3.39 -23.36
N PRO A 616 -1.75 3.08 -24.64
CA PRO A 616 -2.40 3.85 -25.71
C PRO A 616 -3.94 3.83 -25.66
N GLN A 617 -4.53 2.84 -24.97
CA GLN A 617 -5.98 2.70 -24.82
C GLN A 617 -6.52 3.39 -23.56
N TYR A 618 -5.64 3.81 -22.65
CA TYR A 618 -6.05 4.52 -21.44
C TYR A 618 -6.48 5.94 -21.74
N SER A 619 -7.43 6.45 -20.98
CA SER A 619 -7.76 7.87 -20.98
C SER A 619 -6.55 8.68 -20.52
N LYS A 620 -6.24 9.79 -21.23
CA LYS A 620 -5.14 10.66 -20.83
C LYS A 620 -5.61 11.68 -19.80
N GLY A 621 -4.87 11.81 -18.71
CA GLY A 621 -5.18 12.80 -17.68
C GLY A 621 -4.05 13.07 -16.71
N ILE A 622 -4.11 14.28 -16.13
CA ILE A 622 -3.35 14.68 -14.95
C ILE A 622 -4.37 14.95 -13.84
N TYR A 623 -4.14 14.38 -12.68
CA TYR A 623 -5.07 14.46 -11.55
C TYR A 623 -4.32 14.92 -10.31
N ILE A 624 -5.02 15.66 -9.47
CA ILE A 624 -4.47 16.15 -8.19
C ILE A 624 -5.30 15.61 -7.03
N THR A 625 -4.63 15.29 -5.95
CA THR A 625 -5.26 14.96 -4.67
C THR A 625 -4.58 15.72 -3.54
N PRO A 626 -5.33 16.14 -2.53
CA PRO A 626 -4.73 16.65 -1.31
C PRO A 626 -3.83 15.60 -0.68
N TYR A 627 -2.84 16.05 0.02
CA TYR A 627 -1.82 15.23 0.59
C TYR A 627 -1.61 15.56 2.06
N GLY A 628 -1.90 14.62 2.96
CA GLY A 628 -1.70 14.78 4.39
C GLY A 628 -2.93 15.23 5.17
N GLU A 629 -4.05 14.52 5.02
CA GLU A 629 -5.29 14.81 5.77
C GLU A 629 -5.26 14.36 7.24
N GLU A 630 -4.17 13.80 7.75
CA GLU A 630 -4.11 13.44 9.16
C GLU A 630 -4.12 14.70 10.04
N PRO A 631 -4.90 14.71 11.13
CA PRO A 631 -4.89 15.80 12.09
C PRO A 631 -3.46 16.05 12.60
N GLY A 632 -2.96 17.26 12.41
CA GLY A 632 -1.59 17.65 12.78
C GLY A 632 -0.58 17.65 11.64
N TYR A 633 -0.95 17.14 10.45
CA TYR A 633 -0.21 17.38 9.21
C TYR A 633 -0.97 18.42 8.38
N HIS A 634 -0.29 19.43 7.90
CA HIS A 634 -0.87 20.60 7.23
C HIS A 634 -1.41 20.25 5.83
N GLY A 635 -2.59 19.62 5.77
CA GLY A 635 -3.10 18.87 4.63
C GLY A 635 -3.12 19.62 3.30
N TRP A 636 -3.78 20.76 3.24
CA TRP A 636 -3.99 21.51 1.99
C TRP A 636 -2.76 22.27 1.46
N GLN A 637 -1.67 22.27 2.17
CA GLN A 637 -0.44 22.91 1.74
C GLN A 637 0.40 22.03 0.81
N ARG A 638 0.00 20.77 0.59
CA ARG A 638 0.69 19.78 -0.21
C ARG A 638 -0.25 19.09 -1.16
N LEU A 639 0.24 18.78 -2.33
CA LEU A 639 -0.52 18.07 -3.36
C LEU A 639 0.27 16.86 -3.84
N ARG A 640 -0.46 15.79 -4.08
CA ARG A 640 0.00 14.66 -4.87
C ARG A 640 -0.62 14.77 -6.25
N VAL A 641 0.22 14.53 -7.27
CA VAL A 641 -0.20 14.47 -8.66
C VAL A 641 0.00 13.04 -9.16
N TRP A 642 -0.93 12.57 -9.94
CA TRP A 642 -0.82 11.32 -10.64
C TRP A 642 -1.34 11.47 -12.07
N THR A 643 -0.87 10.60 -12.96
CA THR A 643 -1.16 10.66 -14.38
C THR A 643 -1.71 9.32 -14.85
N ASP A 644 -2.54 9.35 -15.89
CA ASP A 644 -2.95 8.15 -16.59
C ASP A 644 -2.79 8.33 -18.10
N GLY A 645 -2.58 7.22 -18.82
CA GLY A 645 -2.41 7.22 -20.27
C GLY A 645 -1.14 7.89 -20.79
N ILE A 646 -0.25 8.38 -19.94
CA ILE A 646 1.02 9.03 -20.28
C ILE A 646 2.22 8.28 -19.69
N GLU A 647 3.37 8.44 -20.35
CA GLU A 647 4.62 7.89 -19.84
C GLU A 647 5.05 8.55 -18.54
N MET A 648 5.63 7.77 -17.64
CA MET A 648 6.21 8.34 -16.43
C MET A 648 7.57 8.96 -16.73
N GLY A 649 7.72 10.23 -16.38
CA GLY A 649 8.91 11.02 -16.68
C GLY A 649 8.86 12.40 -16.00
N PRO A 650 9.56 13.38 -16.54
CA PRO A 650 9.60 14.73 -15.97
C PRO A 650 8.22 15.39 -15.86
N MET A 651 8.03 16.12 -14.75
CA MET A 651 6.84 16.92 -14.50
C MET A 651 7.22 18.29 -13.93
N GLU A 652 6.55 19.33 -14.39
CA GLU A 652 6.75 20.70 -13.98
C GLU A 652 5.48 21.29 -13.36
N PHE A 653 5.66 22.04 -12.28
CA PHE A 653 4.59 22.67 -11.51
C PHE A 653 4.72 24.18 -11.56
N TYR A 654 3.70 24.87 -12.04
CA TYR A 654 3.62 26.32 -12.10
C TYR A 654 2.49 26.81 -11.21
N LEU A 655 2.80 27.68 -10.26
CA LEU A 655 1.84 28.35 -9.41
C LEU A 655 1.76 29.82 -9.83
N ASP A 656 0.56 30.26 -10.24
CA ASP A 656 0.34 31.63 -10.77
C ASP A 656 1.38 31.98 -11.85
N ASP A 657 1.55 31.06 -12.83
CA ASP A 657 2.50 31.12 -13.95
C ASP A 657 3.98 31.08 -13.59
N LYS A 658 4.33 30.94 -12.32
CA LYS A 658 5.72 30.80 -11.90
C LYS A 658 6.07 29.32 -11.70
N LEU A 659 7.16 28.85 -12.34
CA LEU A 659 7.72 27.51 -12.07
C LEU A 659 8.17 27.43 -10.60
N VAL A 660 7.54 26.55 -9.82
CA VAL A 660 7.82 26.37 -8.38
C VAL A 660 8.50 25.05 -8.07
N HIS A 661 8.28 24.03 -8.92
CA HIS A 661 8.87 22.71 -8.71
C HIS A 661 9.01 21.92 -10.00
N ARG A 662 9.97 20.98 -10.04
CA ARG A 662 10.17 20.02 -11.11
C ARG A 662 10.56 18.66 -10.50
N CYS A 663 9.88 17.61 -10.94
CA CYS A 663 10.22 16.21 -10.63
C CYS A 663 10.74 15.52 -11.90
N GLU A 664 11.73 14.65 -11.78
CA GLU A 664 12.24 13.84 -12.89
C GLU A 664 11.48 12.52 -13.06
N GLY A 665 10.62 12.18 -12.11
CA GLY A 665 9.76 11.00 -12.11
C GLY A 665 8.93 10.89 -10.85
N PRO A 666 8.04 9.87 -10.75
CA PRO A 666 7.21 9.69 -9.57
C PRO A 666 8.01 9.32 -8.31
N PRO A 667 7.47 9.62 -7.12
CA PRO A 667 6.18 10.25 -6.86
C PRO A 667 6.17 11.74 -7.19
N TYR A 668 5.06 12.22 -7.78
CA TYR A 668 4.91 13.63 -8.15
C TYR A 668 4.22 14.37 -7.02
N LEU A 669 4.98 15.16 -6.28
CA LEU A 669 4.52 15.85 -5.09
C LEU A 669 4.88 17.32 -5.16
N LEU A 670 3.95 18.16 -4.72
CA LEU A 670 4.15 19.58 -4.52
C LEU A 670 4.02 19.87 -3.02
N GLY A 671 5.07 20.40 -2.40
CA GLY A 671 5.18 20.64 -0.97
C GLY A 671 6.55 20.25 -0.42
N THR A 672 6.79 20.51 0.86
CA THR A 672 8.04 20.17 1.51
C THR A 672 8.17 18.68 1.82
N GLU A 673 9.37 18.16 1.81
CA GLU A 673 9.65 16.74 1.96
C GLU A 673 9.82 16.29 3.40
N GLU A 674 10.06 17.20 4.31
CA GLU A 674 10.29 16.91 5.71
C GLU A 674 9.11 17.33 6.58
N TYR A 675 9.17 17.02 7.87
CA TYR A 675 8.19 17.43 8.91
C TYR A 675 7.95 18.94 8.99
N GLU A 676 8.44 19.66 8.05
CA GLU A 676 8.49 21.09 8.11
C GLU A 676 7.20 21.69 7.60
N SER A 677 6.80 22.69 8.33
CA SER A 677 5.58 23.46 8.17
C SER A 677 5.55 24.31 6.90
N ASP A 678 6.65 24.41 6.16
CA ASP A 678 6.72 25.33 5.04
C ASP A 678 6.16 24.71 3.77
N SER A 679 4.95 25.11 3.44
CA SER A 679 4.34 24.82 2.16
C SER A 679 4.88 25.75 1.09
N ILE A 680 5.04 25.20 -0.12
CA ILE A 680 5.27 26.05 -1.30
C ILE A 680 3.98 26.58 -1.92
N ILE A 681 2.83 26.15 -1.40
CA ILE A 681 1.52 26.67 -1.78
C ILE A 681 1.10 27.68 -0.73
N PRO A 682 1.09 28.99 -1.05
CA PRO A 682 0.63 30.02 -0.12
C PRO A 682 -0.87 29.87 0.18
N THR A 683 -1.30 30.45 1.30
CA THR A 683 -2.72 30.50 1.67
C THR A 683 -3.53 31.33 0.67
N GLY A 684 -4.69 30.82 0.28
CA GLY A 684 -5.64 31.49 -0.61
C GLY A 684 -5.81 30.86 -1.98
N PRO A 685 -6.60 31.48 -2.87
CA PRO A 685 -6.85 30.93 -4.20
C PRO A 685 -5.65 31.11 -5.12
N HIS A 686 -5.29 30.02 -5.82
CA HIS A 686 -4.19 29.99 -6.76
C HIS A 686 -4.55 29.21 -8.03
N THR A 687 -3.89 29.53 -9.13
CA THR A 687 -3.91 28.75 -10.35
C THR A 687 -2.69 27.84 -10.40
N LEU A 688 -2.92 26.52 -10.31
CA LEU A 688 -1.89 25.50 -10.46
C LEU A 688 -1.93 24.94 -11.88
N ARG A 689 -0.84 25.14 -12.62
CA ARG A 689 -0.64 24.56 -13.94
C ARG A 689 0.43 23.49 -13.86
N ILE A 690 0.09 22.29 -14.31
CA ILE A 690 0.96 21.12 -14.30
C ILE A 690 1.26 20.73 -15.74
N ARG A 691 2.52 20.45 -16.03
CA ARG A 691 2.97 19.91 -17.30
C ARG A 691 3.68 18.58 -17.06
N ALA A 692 3.18 17.52 -17.67
CA ALA A 692 3.80 16.20 -17.67
C ALA A 692 4.35 15.90 -19.06
N GLN A 693 5.56 15.36 -19.14
CA GLN A 693 6.13 14.94 -20.43
C GLN A 693 5.33 13.75 -20.96
N ASP A 694 4.98 13.79 -22.26
CA ASP A 694 4.26 12.73 -22.97
C ASP A 694 4.94 12.50 -24.34
N GLY A 695 5.84 11.54 -24.41
CA GLY A 695 6.72 11.35 -25.55
C GLY A 695 7.63 12.57 -25.79
N ASP A 696 7.63 13.10 -27.03
CA ASP A 696 8.39 14.32 -27.40
C ASP A 696 7.64 15.62 -27.02
N GLY A 697 6.43 15.54 -26.47
CA GLY A 697 5.59 16.67 -26.13
C GLY A 697 5.30 16.79 -24.64
N TRP A 698 4.39 17.72 -24.30
CA TRP A 698 3.92 17.96 -22.95
C TRP A 698 2.39 17.95 -22.92
N LEU A 699 1.83 17.16 -21.98
CA LEU A 699 0.44 17.31 -21.57
C LEU A 699 0.37 18.38 -20.50
N GLU A 700 -0.55 19.33 -20.65
CA GLU A 700 -0.72 20.42 -19.69
C GLU A 700 -2.15 20.44 -19.16
N GLN A 701 -2.30 20.63 -17.86
CA GLN A 701 -3.60 20.78 -17.23
C GLN A 701 -3.54 21.84 -16.12
N THR A 702 -4.62 22.62 -16.01
CA THR A 702 -4.73 23.74 -15.05
C THR A 702 -5.84 23.45 -14.04
N PHE A 703 -5.53 23.73 -12.79
CA PHE A 703 -6.42 23.54 -11.64
C PHE A 703 -6.58 24.85 -10.88
N GLN A 704 -7.79 25.09 -10.36
CA GLN A 704 -8.01 26.11 -9.37
C GLN A 704 -7.89 25.43 -7.99
N ILE A 705 -6.98 25.91 -7.17
CA ILE A 705 -6.71 25.36 -5.84
C ILE A 705 -6.83 26.45 -4.80
N ASN A 706 -7.09 26.04 -3.57
CA ASN A 706 -7.12 26.96 -2.43
C ASN A 706 -6.08 26.49 -1.41
N GLY A 707 -4.98 27.22 -1.29
CA GLY A 707 -3.94 26.95 -0.29
C GLY A 707 -4.48 27.21 1.13
N ALA A 708 -4.13 26.36 2.09
CA ALA A 708 -4.63 26.44 3.47
C ALA A 708 -3.76 27.30 4.38
#